data_c73f24c96ed8c167159a1ced9e0934e4
#
_entry.id   c73f24c96ed8c167159a1ced9e0934e4
#
_cell.length_a   1.000
_cell.length_b   1.000
_cell.length_c   1.000
_cell.angle_alpha   90.00
_cell.angle_beta   90.00
_cell.angle_gamma   90.00
#
_symmetry.space_group_name_H-M   'P 1'
#
loop_
_entity.id
_entity.type
_entity.pdbx_description
1 polymer ?
#
loop_
_entity_poly.entity_id
_entity_poly.type
_entity_poly.pdbx_seq_one_letter_code
_entity_poly.pdbx_strand_id
1 'polypeptide(L)'
;MSILRGCNDGSSVDEYAPGGTITKAQFRAVLRRDSASLQSPVLRQITYSVKGVNAGDITPTYAETPVSQLPASKFNASPAYSQLIRDPEIGGSICSPSTISVMLNARDPQLDILPEELALSVQDFNYGFGNWAFCTSAAGLYGYEAYVQYGDINIVLQELANGRSVGLSVSYSPSESSTYPYLPGSYGGTGGHLITIVGYEFEDGAVGDMDKLYLISSDTYSKDDATSFHRYAWKYFQKCWTNGVIYMVSSAPEAGAPVTGVQRFDAALEATEKENVYTLKVNGAAIDLTDFTVGKRATLGRGVLAYTIEGIATTESVESGSSVVYENRIQVRANNTFFYTGIKPGDDGNLAFNAGDALYKAGVPEGETRTLTVYAMANNGRRYTATLSAVSKQAETGTEEYETVATSGNLVHVNLAEGTLTGGAERSGADEITLRSGVASGTYTTPIYSNEWAWEYLMATINAVTPGASSVELQVRAVAELADGAWSDWFTWGKFGSGVQSMSTSAQDDYLKLGTDMLTVRGSSATANVQDVQFRVLLRADEAGNVPTVFGLNFTYKKAAYSADESVYTGSTAADALPKSASADILPTSAYGHASGMASWRFENMMLMLVNSQGSDALFEEMALNGYDFSSGWGNWAYTIFKAGLFGHKGYTQFAATPTLVQQAIADGNIVGLYVHGGKLETTNSSNTSQVIVYAYDTADDGTVTFKTVCPRGDTSELASGAVFGTCTADELADAIASYGSASPRGMMYVVGDKVKESSVERVPVAAQIVDVATIRLAKDGAAISLPAEFVANNNTTLGCGVIAYTLASEAKAGEKLAANEFYYDITVNADGTLALSEALQAKLAAGDTANLYVIRNNGVTYTAEIVSADLLAQQKADALAAVHAFLVKQPPALYGQAKELANRAKALIEAASSPAEIEAALQLLETKIEAPERDDSPDTGSGITVGGNATPVQPPEPADPGLVPPQTGAAASFAPFLCLLMAVMLFAVCRKRRSY
;
A
#
# COMPACT_ATOMS: atom_id res chain seq x y z
N MET A 1 21.63 -1.99 1.11
CA MET A 1 20.73 -3.15 1.01
C MET A 1 21.52 -4.41 1.31
N SER A 2 21.22 -5.08 2.42
CA SER A 2 21.93 -6.27 2.88
C SER A 2 21.04 -7.47 2.65
N ILE A 3 21.38 -8.35 1.72
CA ILE A 3 20.69 -9.62 1.52
C ILE A 3 21.65 -10.72 1.95
N LEU A 4 21.30 -11.42 3.01
CA LEU A 4 22.02 -12.59 3.44
C LEU A 4 21.39 -13.83 2.82
N ARG A 5 22.08 -14.51 1.93
CA ARG A 5 21.81 -15.91 1.62
C ARG A 5 22.81 -16.74 2.39
N GLY A 6 22.31 -17.57 3.29
CA GLY A 6 23.10 -18.48 4.09
C GLY A 6 22.57 -19.88 3.98
N CYS A 7 23.42 -20.84 4.20
CA CYS A 7 23.07 -22.23 4.41
C CYS A 7 23.82 -22.75 5.63
N ASN A 8 23.22 -23.61 6.39
CA ASN A 8 23.82 -24.15 7.61
C ASN A 8 24.66 -25.42 7.36
N ASP A 9 24.53 -26.02 6.22
CA ASP A 9 25.25 -27.26 5.83
C ASP A 9 25.99 -27.16 4.50
N GLY A 10 25.90 -26.04 3.82
CA GLY A 10 26.50 -25.82 2.50
C GLY A 10 25.56 -26.05 1.32
N SER A 11 24.29 -26.38 1.58
CA SER A 11 23.25 -26.53 0.59
C SER A 11 22.58 -25.20 0.22
N SER A 12 21.33 -25.21 -0.18
CA SER A 12 20.59 -23.97 -0.52
C SER A 12 20.03 -23.29 0.73
N VAL A 13 19.64 -22.02 0.58
CA VAL A 13 18.95 -21.26 1.65
C VAL A 13 17.60 -21.84 2.00
N ASP A 14 16.99 -22.59 1.10
CA ASP A 14 15.68 -23.22 1.29
C ASP A 14 15.73 -24.37 2.29
N GLU A 15 16.94 -24.90 2.55
CA GLU A 15 17.20 -25.97 3.51
C GLU A 15 17.67 -25.48 4.87
N TYR A 16 17.58 -24.16 5.14
CA TYR A 16 17.93 -23.60 6.44
C TYR A 16 17.03 -24.13 7.53
N ALA A 17 17.60 -24.87 8.47
CA ALA A 17 16.87 -25.38 9.64
C ALA A 17 16.82 -24.32 10.76
N PRO A 18 15.63 -24.01 11.32
CA PRO A 18 15.53 -23.11 12.47
C PRO A 18 16.43 -23.57 13.63
N GLY A 19 17.28 -22.66 14.15
CA GLY A 19 18.25 -22.98 15.19
C GLY A 19 19.58 -23.56 14.69
N GLY A 20 19.73 -23.74 13.39
CA GLY A 20 21.00 -24.11 12.79
C GLY A 20 21.97 -22.92 12.73
N THR A 21 23.26 -23.24 12.47
CA THR A 21 24.33 -22.27 12.34
C THR A 21 24.64 -22.02 10.88
N ILE A 22 24.69 -20.75 10.44
CA ILE A 22 25.13 -20.38 9.10
C ILE A 22 26.64 -20.51 9.02
N THR A 23 27.14 -21.39 8.15
CA THR A 23 28.57 -21.61 7.95
C THR A 23 29.13 -20.91 6.72
N LYS A 24 28.28 -20.51 5.77
CA LYS A 24 28.68 -19.82 4.54
C LYS A 24 27.68 -18.73 4.21
N ALA A 25 28.18 -17.61 3.70
CA ALA A 25 27.35 -16.52 3.20
C ALA A 25 27.93 -15.98 1.90
N GLN A 26 27.06 -15.60 0.98
CA GLN A 26 27.44 -14.95 -0.27
C GLN A 26 26.57 -13.70 -0.47
N PHE A 27 27.19 -12.62 -0.93
CA PHE A 27 26.53 -11.35 -1.17
C PHE A 27 26.56 -11.02 -2.65
N ARG A 28 25.45 -10.46 -3.14
CA ARG A 28 25.34 -9.94 -4.49
C ARG A 28 24.64 -8.59 -4.45
N ALA A 29 25.25 -7.58 -5.01
CA ALA A 29 24.65 -6.28 -5.24
C ALA A 29 24.29 -6.14 -6.72
N VAL A 30 23.04 -5.78 -6.99
CA VAL A 30 22.58 -5.45 -8.34
C VAL A 30 22.42 -3.94 -8.41
N LEU A 31 23.12 -3.30 -9.33
CA LEU A 31 23.06 -1.86 -9.55
C LEU A 31 22.19 -1.59 -10.77
N ARG A 32 21.28 -0.64 -10.66
CA ARG A 32 20.41 -0.22 -11.76
C ARG A 32 20.53 1.27 -11.97
N ARG A 33 20.66 1.67 -13.22
CA ARG A 33 20.65 3.06 -13.64
C ARG A 33 19.22 3.60 -13.66
N ASP A 34 19.05 4.84 -13.28
CA ASP A 34 17.80 5.54 -13.52
C ASP A 34 17.61 5.75 -15.03
N SER A 35 16.49 5.27 -15.57
CA SER A 35 16.20 5.32 -17.00
C SER A 35 15.91 6.75 -17.48
N ALA A 36 15.37 7.61 -16.64
CA ALA A 36 15.00 8.98 -16.99
C ALA A 36 16.21 9.93 -16.97
N SER A 37 17.01 9.89 -15.90
CA SER A 37 18.15 10.79 -15.71
C SER A 37 19.48 10.21 -16.15
N LEU A 38 19.53 8.91 -16.49
CA LEU A 38 20.75 8.14 -16.79
C LEU A 38 21.78 8.12 -15.64
N GLN A 39 21.36 8.51 -14.44
CA GLN A 39 22.21 8.47 -13.25
C GLN A 39 22.41 7.04 -12.77
N SER A 40 23.62 6.74 -12.37
CA SER A 40 24.01 5.42 -11.86
C SER A 40 24.28 5.49 -10.36
N PRO A 41 23.82 4.47 -9.59
CA PRO A 41 24.17 4.37 -8.18
C PRO A 41 25.66 4.06 -8.04
N VAL A 42 26.27 4.57 -6.98
CA VAL A 42 27.63 4.26 -6.60
C VAL A 42 27.61 3.36 -5.36
N LEU A 43 28.05 2.13 -5.51
CA LEU A 43 28.26 1.22 -4.40
C LEU A 43 29.64 1.50 -3.81
N ARG A 44 29.70 1.98 -2.57
CA ARG A 44 30.96 2.28 -1.87
C ARG A 44 31.44 1.10 -1.05
N GLN A 45 30.54 0.38 -0.39
CA GLN A 45 30.89 -0.67 0.55
C GLN A 45 29.76 -1.70 0.68
N ILE A 46 30.14 -2.94 0.92
CA ILE A 46 29.26 -3.99 1.45
C ILE A 46 29.83 -4.42 2.78
N THR A 47 29.05 -4.26 3.84
CA THR A 47 29.46 -4.63 5.20
C THR A 47 28.55 -5.72 5.73
N TYR A 48 29.09 -6.66 6.44
CA TYR A 48 28.32 -7.68 7.16
C TYR A 48 28.89 -7.90 8.55
N SER A 49 28.04 -8.32 9.47
CA SER A 49 28.43 -8.70 10.82
C SER A 49 27.82 -10.04 11.17
N VAL A 50 28.55 -10.87 11.84
CA VAL A 50 28.12 -12.18 12.33
C VAL A 50 28.06 -12.18 13.85
N LYS A 51 27.05 -12.87 14.40
CA LYS A 51 26.94 -13.14 15.83
C LYS A 51 27.37 -14.58 16.05
N GLY A 52 28.43 -14.79 16.81
CA GLY A 52 28.90 -16.13 17.20
C GLY A 52 27.89 -16.87 18.08
N VAL A 53 28.02 -18.19 18.14
CA VAL A 53 27.18 -19.08 18.97
C VAL A 53 27.48 -18.87 20.44
N ASN A 54 28.74 -18.53 20.79
CA ASN A 54 29.19 -18.30 22.15
C ASN A 54 29.40 -16.81 22.41
N ALA A 55 29.24 -16.39 23.66
CA ALA A 55 29.38 -14.98 24.07
C ALA A 55 30.77 -14.37 23.83
N GLY A 56 31.78 -15.17 23.62
CA GLY A 56 33.19 -14.73 23.33
C GLY A 56 33.57 -14.65 21.87
N ASP A 57 32.65 -14.96 20.94
CA ASP A 57 32.95 -15.06 19.50
C ASP A 57 32.91 -13.73 18.73
N ILE A 58 32.76 -12.61 19.42
CA ILE A 58 32.78 -11.27 18.81
C ILE A 58 34.22 -10.78 18.68
N THR A 59 34.66 -10.56 17.44
CA THR A 59 35.93 -9.93 17.19
C THR A 59 35.72 -8.46 16.89
N PRO A 60 36.31 -7.53 17.67
CA PRO A 60 36.24 -6.10 17.40
C PRO A 60 36.79 -5.76 16.02
N THR A 61 36.22 -4.76 15.38
CA THR A 61 36.64 -4.28 14.06
C THR A 61 37.88 -3.36 14.13
N TYR A 62 38.31 -3.01 15.35
CA TYR A 62 39.49 -2.14 15.62
C TYR A 62 40.13 -2.52 16.95
N ALA A 63 41.32 -2.02 17.17
CA ALA A 63 42.02 -2.24 18.43
C ALA A 63 41.30 -1.56 19.59
N GLU A 64 40.94 -2.34 20.61
CA GLU A 64 40.27 -1.81 21.79
C GLU A 64 41.26 -1.20 22.78
N THR A 65 40.94 0.00 23.26
CA THR A 65 41.58 0.56 24.46
C THR A 65 40.91 -0.11 25.69
N PRO A 66 41.71 -0.67 26.62
CA PRO A 66 41.10 -1.20 27.85
C PRO A 66 40.19 -0.20 28.52
N VAL A 67 39.02 -0.64 28.99
CA VAL A 67 38.02 0.24 29.61
C VAL A 67 38.61 1.07 30.74
N SER A 68 39.54 0.53 31.52
CA SER A 68 40.27 1.23 32.57
C SER A 68 41.13 2.41 32.11
N GLN A 69 41.38 2.55 30.81
CA GLN A 69 42.15 3.63 30.19
C GLN A 69 41.26 4.64 29.46
N LEU A 70 39.96 4.40 29.39
CA LEU A 70 39.01 5.35 28.82
C LEU A 70 38.80 6.57 29.74
N PRO A 71 38.37 7.72 29.19
CA PRO A 71 37.94 8.84 30.04
C PRO A 71 36.81 8.43 31.00
N ALA A 72 36.78 9.07 32.21
CA ALA A 72 35.74 8.80 33.17
C ALA A 72 34.35 9.19 32.67
N SER A 73 34.26 10.12 31.73
CA SER A 73 33.04 10.46 31.02
C SER A 73 33.33 11.00 29.63
N LYS A 74 32.38 10.83 28.73
CA LYS A 74 32.39 11.40 27.39
C LYS A 74 31.00 11.71 26.93
N PHE A 75 30.79 12.88 26.37
CA PHE A 75 29.49 13.32 25.82
C PHE A 75 29.72 13.89 24.43
N ASN A 76 28.93 13.43 23.48
CA ASN A 76 28.92 13.89 22.12
C ASN A 76 27.73 14.83 21.95
N ALA A 77 27.99 16.06 21.52
CA ALA A 77 26.92 17.03 21.28
C ALA A 77 25.92 16.45 20.24
N SER A 78 24.64 16.52 20.53
CA SER A 78 23.59 15.85 19.75
C SER A 78 22.33 16.68 19.71
N PRO A 79 21.53 16.63 18.64
CA PRO A 79 20.18 17.14 18.65
C PRO A 79 19.27 16.33 19.58
N ALA A 80 18.21 16.94 20.05
CA ALA A 80 17.12 16.30 20.75
C ALA A 80 15.92 16.18 19.81
N TYR A 81 15.51 14.98 19.48
CA TYR A 81 14.31 14.72 18.67
C TYR A 81 13.42 13.71 19.39
N SER A 82 12.17 14.09 19.67
CA SER A 82 11.13 13.15 20.00
C SER A 82 10.37 12.73 18.74
N GLN A 83 10.34 11.45 18.44
CA GLN A 83 9.53 10.94 17.35
C GLN A 83 8.02 11.07 17.61
N LEU A 84 7.60 11.20 18.87
CA LEU A 84 6.19 11.20 19.25
C LEU A 84 5.48 12.53 18.98
N ILE A 85 6.22 13.62 18.84
CA ILE A 85 5.69 14.93 18.44
C ILE A 85 5.91 15.24 16.96
N ARG A 86 6.40 14.26 16.20
CA ARG A 86 6.58 14.36 14.75
C ARG A 86 5.28 14.02 14.02
N ASP A 87 5.34 13.79 12.71
CA ASP A 87 4.16 13.44 11.93
C ASP A 87 3.33 12.35 12.63
N PRO A 88 2.03 12.57 12.90
CA PRO A 88 1.22 11.68 13.73
C PRO A 88 1.01 10.30 13.10
N GLU A 89 1.16 10.17 11.78
CA GLU A 89 0.95 8.90 11.08
C GLU A 89 2.18 8.01 11.11
N ILE A 90 3.38 8.58 11.01
CA ILE A 90 4.62 7.82 10.98
C ILE A 90 5.44 7.92 12.27
N GLY A 91 5.28 8.98 13.05
CA GLY A 91 6.10 9.28 14.22
C GLY A 91 6.25 8.12 15.19
N GLY A 92 5.15 7.40 15.47
CA GLY A 92 5.19 6.20 16.33
C GLY A 92 6.03 5.03 15.80
N SER A 93 6.54 5.10 14.56
CA SER A 93 7.22 3.98 13.87
C SER A 93 8.60 4.33 13.33
N ILE A 94 9.08 5.57 13.48
CA ILE A 94 10.33 6.05 12.88
C ILE A 94 11.54 6.06 13.84
N CYS A 95 11.54 5.25 14.89
CA CYS A 95 12.66 5.21 15.83
C CYS A 95 14.01 4.94 15.15
N SER A 96 14.05 4.02 14.20
CA SER A 96 15.28 3.63 13.51
C SER A 96 15.84 4.77 12.63
N PRO A 97 15.11 5.37 11.68
CA PRO A 97 15.60 6.53 10.94
C PRO A 97 15.87 7.75 11.82
N SER A 98 15.06 7.99 12.87
CA SER A 98 15.33 9.09 13.83
C SER A 98 16.67 8.91 14.53
N THR A 99 17.03 7.69 14.94
CA THR A 99 18.32 7.37 15.51
C THR A 99 19.47 7.73 14.54
N ILE A 100 19.36 7.37 13.27
CA ILE A 100 20.38 7.73 12.26
C ILE A 100 20.42 9.26 12.04
N SER A 101 19.25 9.93 12.00
CA SER A 101 19.18 11.39 11.89
C SER A 101 19.92 12.07 13.06
N VAL A 102 19.69 11.61 14.30
CA VAL A 102 20.42 12.10 15.49
C VAL A 102 21.93 11.86 15.34
N MET A 103 22.36 10.66 14.94
CA MET A 103 23.77 10.32 14.79
C MET A 103 24.48 11.17 13.73
N LEU A 104 23.85 11.41 12.59
CA LEU A 104 24.42 12.20 11.49
C LEU A 104 24.48 13.70 11.85
N ASN A 105 23.39 14.26 12.37
CA ASN A 105 23.36 15.65 12.82
C ASN A 105 24.29 15.91 14.02
N ALA A 106 24.54 14.92 14.86
CA ALA A 106 25.57 14.99 15.91
C ALA A 106 26.99 15.13 15.32
N ARG A 107 27.24 14.49 14.17
CA ARG A 107 28.54 14.56 13.46
C ARG A 107 28.70 15.88 12.69
N ASP A 108 27.65 16.30 12.01
CA ASP A 108 27.64 17.53 11.23
C ASP A 108 26.25 18.19 11.29
N PRO A 109 26.09 19.25 12.10
CA PRO A 109 24.83 19.98 12.20
C PRO A 109 24.40 20.66 10.91
N GLN A 110 25.32 20.89 9.96
CA GLN A 110 25.01 21.52 8.68
C GLN A 110 24.20 20.57 7.76
N LEU A 111 24.15 19.28 8.08
CA LEU A 111 23.32 18.32 7.37
C LEU A 111 21.83 18.63 7.56
N ASP A 112 21.44 19.14 8.72
CA ASP A 112 20.05 19.53 9.04
C ASP A 112 19.03 18.47 8.57
N ILE A 113 19.26 17.20 8.96
CA ILE A 113 18.46 16.05 8.55
C ILE A 113 17.24 15.98 9.46
N LEU A 114 16.06 16.06 8.85
CA LEU A 114 14.81 15.82 9.57
C LEU A 114 14.53 14.30 9.68
N PRO A 115 14.03 13.81 10.82
CA PRO A 115 13.69 12.40 10.98
C PRO A 115 12.76 11.86 9.89
N GLU A 116 11.79 12.64 9.45
CA GLU A 116 10.85 12.29 8.39
C GLU A 116 11.53 12.18 7.01
N GLU A 117 12.43 13.11 6.70
CA GLU A 117 13.20 13.09 5.45
C GLU A 117 13.96 11.77 5.32
N LEU A 118 14.64 11.37 6.40
CA LEU A 118 15.37 10.11 6.43
C LEU A 118 14.43 8.89 6.40
N ALA A 119 13.33 8.94 7.17
CA ALA A 119 12.35 7.87 7.20
C ALA A 119 11.77 7.58 5.81
N LEU A 120 11.38 8.62 5.09
CA LEU A 120 10.81 8.50 3.75
C LEU A 120 11.84 8.03 2.70
N SER A 121 13.14 8.31 2.92
CA SER A 121 14.21 7.84 2.03
C SER A 121 14.48 6.34 2.14
N VAL A 122 14.12 5.71 3.26
CA VAL A 122 14.48 4.32 3.59
C VAL A 122 13.31 3.44 3.92
N GLN A 123 12.12 3.88 3.59
CA GLN A 123 10.93 3.10 3.83
C GLN A 123 11.01 1.74 3.15
N ASP A 124 10.85 0.69 3.94
CA ASP A 124 10.68 -0.68 3.46
C ASP A 124 9.19 -1.00 3.40
N PHE A 125 8.67 -1.19 2.20
CA PHE A 125 7.23 -1.43 2.00
C PHE A 125 6.71 -2.70 2.68
N ASN A 126 7.59 -3.63 3.03
CA ASN A 126 7.22 -4.84 3.78
C ASN A 126 7.35 -4.67 5.30
N TYR A 127 8.31 -3.83 5.72
CA TYR A 127 8.70 -3.68 7.13
C TYR A 127 8.39 -2.33 7.74
N GLY A 128 7.99 -1.35 6.91
CA GLY A 128 7.89 0.04 7.34
C GLY A 128 9.25 0.69 7.53
N PHE A 129 9.47 1.30 8.69
CA PHE A 129 10.68 2.08 8.97
C PHE A 129 11.70 1.36 9.87
N GLY A 130 11.43 0.11 10.25
CA GLY A 130 12.23 -0.65 11.22
C GLY A 130 13.36 -1.48 10.63
N ASN A 131 13.61 -1.45 9.32
CA ASN A 131 14.66 -2.24 8.68
C ASN A 131 16.05 -1.66 9.03
N TRP A 132 16.78 -2.37 9.84
CA TRP A 132 18.08 -1.90 10.36
C TRP A 132 19.10 -1.60 9.26
N ALA A 133 19.18 -2.48 8.27
CA ALA A 133 20.14 -2.34 7.18
C ALA A 133 19.78 -1.15 6.26
N PHE A 134 18.50 -0.92 6.00
CA PHE A 134 18.04 0.21 5.18
C PHE A 134 18.31 1.53 5.88
N CYS A 135 17.96 1.62 7.17
CA CYS A 135 18.16 2.85 7.94
C CYS A 135 19.63 3.23 8.05
N THR A 136 20.51 2.28 8.33
CA THR A 136 21.95 2.57 8.37
C THR A 136 22.53 2.90 7.00
N SER A 137 22.06 2.23 5.95
CA SER A 137 22.48 2.52 4.57
C SER A 137 22.10 3.94 4.09
N ALA A 138 21.07 4.54 4.70
CA ALA A 138 20.67 5.92 4.41
C ALA A 138 21.77 6.94 4.71
N ALA A 139 22.66 6.67 5.66
CA ALA A 139 23.82 7.53 5.91
C ALA A 139 24.72 7.67 4.66
N GLY A 140 24.71 6.68 3.77
CA GLY A 140 25.40 6.73 2.47
C GLY A 140 24.87 7.81 1.53
N LEU A 141 23.59 8.19 1.64
CA LEU A 141 23.00 9.29 0.87
C LEU A 141 23.66 10.64 1.22
N TYR A 142 24.15 10.75 2.46
CA TYR A 142 24.84 11.94 2.99
C TYR A 142 26.37 11.80 2.92
N GLY A 143 26.86 10.76 2.25
CA GLY A 143 28.29 10.53 2.04
C GLY A 143 29.02 9.79 3.16
N TYR A 144 28.31 9.36 4.20
CA TYR A 144 28.90 8.66 5.33
C TYR A 144 28.95 7.15 5.09
N GLU A 145 29.97 6.50 5.65
CA GLU A 145 30.00 5.05 5.79
C GLU A 145 29.29 4.65 7.07
N ALA A 146 28.30 3.78 6.97
CA ALA A 146 27.56 3.28 8.11
C ALA A 146 27.15 1.83 7.91
N TYR A 147 27.04 1.11 9.02
CA TYR A 147 26.70 -0.31 9.02
C TYR A 147 26.05 -0.73 10.34
N VAL A 148 25.42 -1.88 10.32
CA VAL A 148 24.93 -2.58 11.51
C VAL A 148 25.98 -3.59 11.94
N GLN A 149 26.30 -3.61 13.21
CA GLN A 149 27.25 -4.55 13.81
C GLN A 149 26.61 -5.25 15.01
N TYR A 150 26.93 -6.54 15.19
CA TYR A 150 26.78 -7.18 16.51
C TYR A 150 27.98 -6.86 17.36
N GLY A 151 27.76 -6.53 18.62
CA GLY A 151 28.82 -6.14 19.51
C GLY A 151 28.42 -6.16 20.98
N ASP A 152 29.33 -5.69 21.80
CA ASP A 152 29.19 -5.58 23.26
C ASP A 152 29.40 -4.14 23.73
N ILE A 153 29.34 -3.94 25.04
CA ILE A 153 29.49 -2.62 25.66
C ILE A 153 30.87 -2.00 25.42
N ASN A 154 31.90 -2.80 25.21
CA ASN A 154 33.27 -2.28 24.98
C ASN A 154 33.30 -1.51 23.65
N ILE A 155 32.69 -2.06 22.61
CA ILE A 155 32.57 -1.39 21.30
C ILE A 155 31.82 -0.06 21.47
N VAL A 156 30.70 -0.06 22.21
CA VAL A 156 29.92 1.17 22.47
C VAL A 156 30.78 2.22 23.17
N LEU A 157 31.49 1.86 24.23
CA LEU A 157 32.35 2.80 24.98
C LEU A 157 33.50 3.34 24.13
N GLN A 158 34.11 2.51 23.26
CA GLN A 158 35.14 2.93 22.33
C GLN A 158 34.61 3.97 21.34
N GLU A 159 33.49 3.72 20.74
CA GLU A 159 32.88 4.64 19.76
C GLU A 159 32.58 6.00 20.42
N LEU A 160 31.92 5.95 21.58
CA LEU A 160 31.62 7.16 22.34
C LEU A 160 32.89 7.93 22.74
N ALA A 161 33.92 7.24 23.21
CA ALA A 161 35.19 7.85 23.53
C ALA A 161 35.86 8.51 22.31
N ASN A 162 35.69 7.93 21.13
CA ASN A 162 36.17 8.47 19.85
C ASN A 162 35.27 9.59 19.29
N GLY A 163 34.28 10.05 20.04
CA GLY A 163 33.38 11.14 19.62
C GLY A 163 32.26 10.71 18.66
N ARG A 164 31.97 9.41 18.58
CA ARG A 164 30.93 8.86 17.71
C ARG A 164 29.77 8.29 18.51
N SER A 165 28.59 8.81 18.30
CA SER A 165 27.35 8.28 18.87
C SER A 165 26.97 6.98 18.17
N VAL A 166 26.28 6.08 18.86
CA VAL A 166 25.85 4.77 18.36
C VAL A 166 24.37 4.57 18.57
N GLY A 167 23.72 3.81 17.69
CA GLY A 167 22.33 3.38 17.87
C GLY A 167 22.25 1.96 18.40
N LEU A 168 21.43 1.71 19.40
CA LEU A 168 21.23 0.39 20.00
C LEU A 168 19.77 -0.07 19.88
N SER A 169 19.58 -1.34 19.52
CA SER A 169 18.25 -1.95 19.45
C SER A 169 17.87 -2.55 20.80
N VAL A 170 16.86 -2.00 21.44
CA VAL A 170 16.47 -2.31 22.84
C VAL A 170 14.99 -2.67 22.97
N SER A 171 14.67 -3.34 24.09
CA SER A 171 13.28 -3.47 24.59
C SER A 171 13.27 -3.17 26.07
N TYR A 172 12.29 -2.40 26.56
CA TYR A 172 12.25 -1.99 27.96
C TYR A 172 10.86 -1.56 28.42
N SER A 173 10.72 -1.38 29.72
CA SER A 173 9.56 -0.78 30.36
C SER A 173 9.97 0.03 31.59
N PRO A 174 9.29 1.15 31.91
CA PRO A 174 9.47 1.85 33.16
C PRO A 174 8.83 1.11 34.35
N SER A 175 8.10 0.03 34.13
CA SER A 175 7.42 -0.76 35.16
C SER A 175 8.09 -2.12 35.38
N GLU A 176 8.37 -2.45 36.63
CA GLU A 176 8.92 -3.76 37.03
C GLU A 176 7.94 -4.93 36.82
N SER A 177 6.65 -4.62 36.74
CA SER A 177 5.60 -5.65 36.54
C SER A 177 5.40 -5.98 35.05
N SER A 178 6.12 -5.32 34.15
CA SER A 178 6.03 -5.55 32.70
C SER A 178 6.71 -6.86 32.28
N THR A 179 6.27 -7.42 31.16
CA THR A 179 6.96 -8.52 30.47
C THR A 179 8.28 -8.07 29.82
N TYR A 180 8.49 -6.77 29.63
CA TYR A 180 9.74 -6.20 29.12
C TYR A 180 10.70 -5.86 30.25
N PRO A 181 12.02 -5.89 30.00
CA PRO A 181 13.02 -5.54 31.00
C PRO A 181 12.78 -4.15 31.61
N TYR A 182 12.95 -4.07 32.93
CA TYR A 182 12.80 -2.83 33.67
C TYR A 182 13.93 -1.83 33.36
N LEU A 183 13.56 -0.64 32.91
CA LEU A 183 14.48 0.49 32.69
C LEU A 183 13.94 1.73 33.42
N PRO A 184 14.42 2.03 34.62
CA PRO A 184 13.96 3.19 35.36
C PRO A 184 14.32 4.48 34.61
N GLY A 185 13.37 5.42 34.59
CA GLY A 185 13.54 6.71 33.91
C GLY A 185 13.21 6.70 32.41
N SER A 186 12.82 5.55 31.82
CA SER A 186 12.29 5.54 30.45
C SER A 186 10.88 6.14 30.40
N TYR A 187 10.53 6.78 29.29
CA TYR A 187 9.22 7.43 29.13
C TYR A 187 8.08 6.43 29.04
N GLY A 188 8.24 5.38 28.27
CA GLY A 188 7.21 4.37 28.07
C GLY A 188 7.82 2.98 27.91
N GLY A 189 6.94 1.95 27.71
CA GLY A 189 7.35 0.58 27.46
C GLY A 189 7.33 0.25 25.99
N THR A 190 8.31 -0.53 25.52
CA THR A 190 8.42 -0.96 24.12
C THR A 190 9.00 -2.36 24.00
N GLY A 191 8.44 -3.16 23.08
CA GLY A 191 8.99 -4.48 22.73
C GLY A 191 10.12 -4.42 21.70
N GLY A 192 10.38 -3.26 21.10
CA GLY A 192 11.47 -3.02 20.16
C GLY A 192 11.62 -1.55 19.84
N HIS A 193 12.81 -1.00 20.06
CA HIS A 193 13.10 0.41 19.86
C HIS A 193 14.57 0.57 19.47
N LEU A 194 14.88 1.61 18.70
CA LEU A 194 16.25 2.07 18.43
C LEU A 194 16.49 3.36 19.22
N ILE A 195 17.51 3.33 20.07
CA ILE A 195 17.89 4.45 20.92
C ILE A 195 19.30 4.91 20.56
N THR A 196 19.55 6.22 20.53
CA THR A 196 20.89 6.76 20.30
C THR A 196 21.60 6.93 21.63
N ILE A 197 22.79 6.32 21.79
CA ILE A 197 23.67 6.58 22.91
C ILE A 197 24.69 7.64 22.47
N VAL A 198 24.70 8.74 23.20
CA VAL A 198 25.50 9.93 22.89
C VAL A 198 26.63 10.16 23.90
N GLY A 199 26.68 9.38 24.97
CA GLY A 199 27.71 9.52 25.97
C GLY A 199 27.67 8.43 27.03
N TYR A 200 28.68 8.47 27.89
CA TYR A 200 28.77 7.65 29.09
C TYR A 200 29.41 8.39 30.25
N GLU A 201 29.20 7.89 31.44
CA GLU A 201 29.81 8.38 32.67
C GLU A 201 30.06 7.20 33.64
N PHE A 202 31.25 7.14 34.16
CA PHE A 202 31.57 6.33 35.36
C PHE A 202 31.39 7.22 36.60
N GLU A 203 30.39 6.93 37.43
CA GLU A 203 30.08 7.68 38.65
C GLU A 203 31.28 7.69 39.56
N ASP A 204 31.52 8.82 40.22
CA ASP A 204 32.69 9.08 41.08
C ASP A 204 34.04 8.92 40.34
N GLY A 205 34.08 8.90 39.05
CA GLY A 205 35.29 8.68 38.26
C GLY A 205 35.81 7.24 38.33
N ALA A 206 35.01 6.27 38.76
CA ALA A 206 35.37 4.86 38.95
C ALA A 206 35.47 4.12 37.60
N VAL A 207 36.40 4.52 36.73
CA VAL A 207 36.55 3.95 35.38
C VAL A 207 36.82 2.44 35.47
N GLY A 208 36.05 1.67 34.70
CA GLY A 208 36.08 0.22 34.67
C GLY A 208 35.17 -0.49 35.68
N ASP A 209 34.57 0.23 36.62
CA ASP A 209 33.52 -0.29 37.47
C ASP A 209 32.18 -0.25 36.72
N MET A 210 31.75 -1.40 36.18
CA MET A 210 30.53 -1.48 35.39
C MET A 210 29.24 -1.26 36.20
N ASP A 211 29.28 -1.44 37.53
CA ASP A 211 28.15 -1.12 38.40
C ASP A 211 27.92 0.39 38.56
N LYS A 212 28.97 1.19 38.26
CA LYS A 212 28.96 2.65 38.29
C LYS A 212 28.88 3.25 36.85
N LEU A 213 28.75 2.44 35.83
CA LEU A 213 28.58 2.91 34.46
C LEU A 213 27.15 3.38 34.23
N TYR A 214 27.03 4.56 33.65
CA TYR A 214 25.81 5.10 33.10
C TYR A 214 25.98 5.42 31.64
N LEU A 215 24.98 5.12 30.84
CA LEU A 215 24.88 5.52 29.44
C LEU A 215 23.98 6.75 29.34
N ILE A 216 24.39 7.71 28.52
CA ILE A 216 23.61 8.90 28.22
C ILE A 216 22.99 8.72 26.84
N SER A 217 21.68 8.77 26.75
CA SER A 217 20.95 8.60 25.50
C SER A 217 20.33 9.91 25.03
N SER A 218 20.18 10.07 23.72
CA SER A 218 19.18 10.89 23.07
C SER A 218 18.10 9.92 22.59
N ASP A 219 17.05 9.76 23.40
CA ASP A 219 16.00 8.79 23.19
C ASP A 219 14.86 9.42 22.42
N THR A 220 14.64 8.98 21.20
CA THR A 220 13.58 9.52 20.36
C THR A 220 12.18 9.08 20.79
N TYR A 221 12.05 8.05 21.64
CA TYR A 221 10.78 7.65 22.26
C TYR A 221 10.58 8.37 23.59
N SER A 222 10.49 9.68 23.55
CA SER A 222 10.30 10.58 24.68
C SER A 222 9.07 11.46 24.46
N LYS A 223 8.55 12.04 25.53
CA LYS A 223 7.33 12.86 25.47
C LYS A 223 7.45 14.01 24.46
N ASP A 224 8.59 14.67 24.49
CA ASP A 224 8.92 15.84 23.67
C ASP A 224 10.45 15.94 23.49
N ASP A 225 10.92 16.90 22.69
CA ASP A 225 12.34 17.08 22.43
C ASP A 225 13.10 17.43 23.73
N ALA A 226 12.51 18.23 24.61
CA ALA A 226 13.12 18.66 25.86
C ALA A 226 13.39 17.48 26.83
N THR A 227 12.64 16.40 26.71
CA THR A 227 12.76 15.20 27.55
C THR A 227 13.51 14.05 26.89
N SER A 228 14.17 14.27 25.73
CA SER A 228 14.83 13.21 24.98
C SER A 228 16.11 12.68 25.60
N PHE A 229 16.78 13.46 26.46
CA PHE A 229 18.02 13.04 27.09
C PHE A 229 17.77 12.28 28.39
N HIS A 230 18.31 11.07 28.48
CA HIS A 230 18.18 10.21 29.68
C HIS A 230 19.55 9.68 30.11
N ARG A 231 19.67 9.45 31.41
CA ARG A 231 20.82 8.79 32.04
C ARG A 231 20.38 7.41 32.54
N TYR A 232 20.84 6.36 31.89
CA TYR A 232 20.49 5.00 32.23
C TYR A 232 21.65 4.24 32.89
N ALA A 233 21.44 3.71 34.08
CA ALA A 233 22.42 2.86 34.76
C ALA A 233 22.61 1.55 33.95
N TRP A 234 23.85 1.20 33.67
CA TRP A 234 24.18 0.02 32.86
C TRP A 234 23.59 -1.28 33.45
N LYS A 235 23.59 -1.44 34.78
CA LYS A 235 22.99 -2.61 35.46
C LYS A 235 21.54 -2.91 35.06
N TYR A 236 20.77 -1.90 34.64
CA TYR A 236 19.42 -2.06 34.10
C TYR A 236 19.47 -2.15 32.56
N PHE A 237 20.21 -1.25 31.94
CA PHE A 237 20.24 -1.13 30.46
C PHE A 237 20.76 -2.39 29.78
N GLN A 238 21.75 -3.09 30.34
CA GLN A 238 22.25 -4.36 29.78
C GLN A 238 21.19 -5.44 29.59
N LYS A 239 20.13 -5.41 30.40
CA LYS A 239 19.00 -6.34 30.30
C LYS A 239 18.04 -5.95 29.17
N CYS A 240 18.06 -4.69 28.77
CA CYS A 240 17.23 -4.16 27.70
C CYS A 240 17.86 -4.35 26.31
N TRP A 241 19.17 -4.47 26.27
CA TRP A 241 19.97 -4.65 25.02
C TRP A 241 20.55 -6.05 24.94
N THR A 242 19.73 -7.04 24.60
CA THR A 242 20.11 -8.46 24.60
C THR A 242 20.50 -9.01 23.23
N ASN A 243 20.19 -8.30 22.16
CA ASN A 243 20.45 -8.74 20.80
C ASN A 243 21.88 -8.36 20.30
N GLY A 244 22.56 -7.43 20.99
CA GLY A 244 23.89 -6.95 20.63
C GLY A 244 23.95 -6.09 19.36
N VAL A 245 22.81 -5.60 18.84
CA VAL A 245 22.76 -4.81 17.61
C VAL A 245 23.19 -3.38 17.86
N ILE A 246 24.16 -2.91 17.08
CA ILE A 246 24.74 -1.56 17.13
C ILE A 246 24.65 -0.92 15.74
N TYR A 247 24.13 0.29 15.66
CA TYR A 247 24.26 1.15 14.49
C TYR A 247 25.56 1.94 14.58
N MET A 248 26.32 1.88 13.53
CA MET A 248 27.64 2.50 13.42
C MET A 248 27.66 3.51 12.27
N VAL A 249 28.15 4.72 12.53
CA VAL A 249 28.50 5.69 11.50
C VAL A 249 29.98 5.97 11.62
N SER A 250 30.79 5.38 10.75
CA SER A 250 32.26 5.29 10.94
C SER A 250 33.00 6.43 10.30
N SER A 251 32.86 6.69 9.02
CA SER A 251 33.61 7.72 8.33
C SER A 251 32.70 8.87 7.86
N ALA A 252 33.32 10.04 7.77
CA ALA A 252 32.71 11.22 7.17
C ALA A 252 33.18 11.35 5.72
N PRO A 253 32.41 12.02 4.85
CA PRO A 253 32.91 12.41 3.53
C PRO A 253 34.08 13.36 3.67
N GLU A 254 34.91 13.46 2.63
CA GLU A 254 35.94 14.48 2.59
C GLU A 254 35.34 15.88 2.78
N ALA A 255 36.05 16.74 3.54
CA ALA A 255 35.54 18.07 3.81
C ALA A 255 35.30 18.85 2.51
N GLY A 256 34.06 19.33 2.32
CA GLY A 256 33.66 20.06 1.12
C GLY A 256 33.23 19.16 -0.04
N ALA A 257 33.20 17.82 0.13
CA ALA A 257 32.59 16.94 -0.87
C ALA A 257 31.08 17.20 -0.96
N PRO A 258 30.52 17.37 -2.15
CA PRO A 258 29.09 17.60 -2.29
C PRO A 258 28.31 16.35 -1.88
N VAL A 259 27.24 16.53 -1.14
CA VAL A 259 26.27 15.47 -0.84
C VAL A 259 25.43 15.25 -2.09
N THR A 260 25.68 14.17 -2.80
CA THR A 260 25.02 13.90 -4.10
C THR A 260 23.85 12.92 -4.02
N GLY A 261 23.68 12.26 -2.88
CA GLY A 261 22.61 11.26 -2.68
C GLY A 261 21.30 11.85 -2.22
N VAL A 262 21.28 13.08 -1.72
CA VAL A 262 20.09 13.76 -1.19
C VAL A 262 19.67 14.86 -2.14
N GLN A 263 18.38 14.93 -2.43
CA GLN A 263 17.82 15.96 -3.31
C GLN A 263 17.00 16.95 -2.46
N ARG A 264 17.53 18.15 -2.31
CA ARG A 264 16.89 19.26 -1.61
C ARG A 264 16.72 20.46 -2.56
N PHE A 265 15.53 21.05 -2.53
CA PHE A 265 15.13 22.09 -3.47
C PHE A 265 14.59 23.28 -2.68
N ASP A 266 15.09 24.46 -3.02
CA ASP A 266 14.45 25.71 -2.62
C ASP A 266 13.18 25.87 -3.47
N ALA A 267 12.07 26.06 -2.81
CA ALA A 267 10.75 26.20 -3.41
C ALA A 267 10.11 27.54 -3.04
N ALA A 268 9.10 27.91 -3.78
CA ALA A 268 8.27 29.08 -3.48
C ALA A 268 6.82 28.63 -3.24
N LEU A 269 6.14 29.25 -2.27
CA LEU A 269 4.71 29.16 -2.09
C LEU A 269 4.07 30.39 -2.73
N GLU A 270 3.36 30.20 -3.82
CA GLU A 270 2.63 31.27 -4.51
C GLU A 270 1.14 31.18 -4.14
N ALA A 271 0.59 32.30 -3.62
CA ALA A 271 -0.83 32.38 -3.30
C ALA A 271 -1.68 32.18 -4.56
N THR A 272 -2.76 31.45 -4.43
CA THR A 272 -3.78 31.27 -5.48
C THR A 272 -4.88 32.33 -5.34
N GLU A 273 -5.91 32.26 -6.17
CA GLU A 273 -7.11 33.10 -6.03
C GLU A 273 -7.95 32.74 -4.80
N LYS A 274 -7.75 31.54 -4.24
CA LYS A 274 -8.40 31.08 -3.01
C LYS A 274 -7.61 31.53 -1.80
N GLU A 275 -8.30 32.06 -0.79
CA GLU A 275 -7.67 32.43 0.47
C GLU A 275 -7.02 31.22 1.16
N ASN A 276 -5.81 31.41 1.69
CA ASN A 276 -5.03 30.38 2.39
C ASN A 276 -4.70 29.14 1.54
N VAL A 277 -4.67 29.26 0.22
CA VAL A 277 -4.27 28.20 -0.71
C VAL A 277 -3.06 28.65 -1.51
N TYR A 278 -2.03 27.82 -1.53
CA TYR A 278 -0.73 28.12 -2.13
C TYR A 278 -0.29 27.00 -3.06
N THR A 279 0.23 27.36 -4.23
CA THR A 279 0.94 26.42 -5.11
C THR A 279 2.40 26.36 -4.72
N LEU A 280 2.92 25.17 -4.44
CA LEU A 280 4.35 24.94 -4.23
C LEU A 280 5.05 24.83 -5.59
N LYS A 281 6.07 25.67 -5.83
CA LYS A 281 6.79 25.70 -7.11
C LYS A 281 8.29 25.57 -6.92
N VAL A 282 8.93 24.81 -7.82
CA VAL A 282 10.38 24.72 -7.95
C VAL A 282 10.76 25.13 -9.37
N ASN A 283 11.62 26.13 -9.49
CA ASN A 283 12.03 26.69 -10.81
C ASN A 283 10.83 27.07 -11.71
N GLY A 284 9.74 27.54 -11.09
CA GLY A 284 8.51 27.94 -11.78
C GLY A 284 7.54 26.80 -12.11
N ALA A 285 7.93 25.54 -11.94
CA ALA A 285 7.06 24.39 -12.12
C ALA A 285 6.33 24.05 -10.81
N ALA A 286 5.02 23.82 -10.89
CA ALA A 286 4.22 23.40 -9.75
C ALA A 286 4.58 21.98 -9.32
N ILE A 287 4.60 21.75 -8.01
CA ILE A 287 4.71 20.42 -7.39
C ILE A 287 3.31 20.03 -6.93
N ASP A 288 2.83 18.91 -7.39
CA ASP A 288 1.57 18.33 -6.94
C ASP A 288 1.75 17.73 -5.53
N LEU A 289 0.95 18.21 -4.59
CA LEU A 289 1.01 17.80 -3.18
C LEU A 289 -0.06 16.76 -2.82
N THR A 290 -0.90 16.30 -3.77
CA THR A 290 -2.01 15.37 -3.48
C THR A 290 -1.55 14.09 -2.78
N ASP A 291 -0.33 13.64 -3.06
CA ASP A 291 0.24 12.41 -2.50
C ASP A 291 1.15 12.65 -1.27
N PHE A 292 1.08 13.84 -0.65
CA PHE A 292 1.86 14.13 0.57
C PHE A 292 1.17 13.73 1.87
N THR A 293 0.12 12.94 1.82
CA THR A 293 -0.48 12.31 3.00
C THR A 293 0.22 10.97 3.24
N VAL A 294 0.77 10.79 4.43
CA VAL A 294 1.55 9.60 4.79
C VAL A 294 0.75 8.71 5.73
N GLY A 295 0.69 7.43 5.42
CA GLY A 295 0.24 6.40 6.36
C GLY A 295 1.41 5.64 6.98
N LYS A 296 1.15 4.75 7.93
CA LYS A 296 2.17 3.92 8.61
C LYS A 296 3.10 3.18 7.66
N ARG A 297 2.64 2.88 6.46
CA ARG A 297 3.40 2.27 5.37
C ARG A 297 3.17 3.10 4.13
N ALA A 298 3.79 4.30 4.11
CA ALA A 298 3.69 5.21 2.98
C ALA A 298 4.09 4.52 1.67
N THR A 299 3.39 4.85 0.61
CA THR A 299 3.68 4.39 -0.74
C THR A 299 4.54 5.43 -1.47
N LEU A 300 5.12 5.04 -2.60
CA LEU A 300 5.84 5.99 -3.45
C LEU A 300 4.89 7.12 -3.89
N GLY A 301 5.39 8.35 -3.83
CA GLY A 301 4.63 9.54 -4.15
C GLY A 301 3.98 10.21 -2.94
N ARG A 302 3.81 9.50 -1.83
CA ARG A 302 3.28 10.09 -0.59
C ARG A 302 4.40 10.63 0.27
N GLY A 303 4.16 11.75 0.93
CA GLY A 303 5.16 12.44 1.72
C GLY A 303 4.57 13.12 2.94
N VAL A 304 5.43 13.80 3.69
CA VAL A 304 5.09 14.57 4.89
C VAL A 304 5.15 16.06 4.60
N LEU A 305 4.15 16.79 5.06
CA LEU A 305 4.14 18.25 5.12
C LEU A 305 4.33 18.69 6.58
N ALA A 306 5.24 19.63 6.79
CA ALA A 306 5.51 20.18 8.10
C ALA A 306 6.00 21.62 7.99
N TYR A 307 6.04 22.34 9.11
CA TYR A 307 6.55 23.69 9.14
C TYR A 307 7.21 24.04 10.47
N THR A 308 8.07 25.06 10.44
CA THR A 308 8.65 25.70 11.62
C THR A 308 8.29 27.19 11.62
N ILE A 309 8.31 27.84 12.77
CA ILE A 309 8.00 29.25 12.93
C ILE A 309 9.26 29.96 13.44
N GLU A 310 9.63 31.08 12.78
CA GLU A 310 10.76 31.90 13.19
C GLU A 310 10.60 32.39 14.64
N GLY A 311 11.65 32.21 15.44
CA GLY A 311 11.67 32.62 16.84
C GLY A 311 10.94 31.72 17.83
N ILE A 312 10.33 30.61 17.34
CA ILE A 312 9.77 29.55 18.19
C ILE A 312 10.73 28.37 18.17
N ALA A 313 11.34 28.08 19.31
CA ALA A 313 12.25 26.97 19.48
C ALA A 313 11.84 26.15 20.70
N THR A 314 12.23 24.88 20.74
CA THR A 314 12.20 24.10 21.98
C THR A 314 13.10 24.77 23.00
N THR A 315 12.65 24.82 24.26
CA THR A 315 13.44 25.45 25.31
C THR A 315 14.82 24.79 25.40
N GLU A 316 15.86 25.60 25.39
CA GLU A 316 17.26 25.15 25.50
C GLU A 316 17.55 24.48 26.86
N SER A 317 16.72 24.69 27.86
CA SER A 317 16.84 24.09 29.17
C SER A 317 16.01 22.82 29.23
N VAL A 318 16.68 21.72 29.19
CA VAL A 318 16.08 20.43 29.51
C VAL A 318 15.85 20.34 31.03
N GLU A 319 14.87 21.01 31.56
CA GLU A 319 14.37 20.78 32.92
C GLU A 319 13.40 19.62 32.88
N SER A 320 13.84 18.44 33.21
CA SER A 320 12.92 17.34 33.38
C SER A 320 12.88 16.85 34.82
N GLY A 321 11.70 16.66 35.32
CA GLY A 321 11.45 16.31 36.71
C GLY A 321 11.85 14.90 37.16
N SER A 322 12.44 14.07 36.35
CA SER A 322 12.84 12.70 36.76
C SER A 322 14.11 12.18 36.12
N SER A 323 14.66 12.80 35.13
CA SER A 323 15.98 12.50 34.56
C SER A 323 16.93 13.62 34.98
N VAL A 324 18.06 13.24 35.58
CA VAL A 324 19.10 14.19 35.90
C VAL A 324 19.63 14.78 34.61
N VAL A 325 19.28 16.01 34.37
CA VAL A 325 19.72 16.72 33.17
C VAL A 325 21.15 17.14 33.38
N TYR A 326 21.96 16.77 32.44
CA TYR A 326 23.36 17.15 32.36
C TYR A 326 23.52 18.49 31.64
N GLU A 327 22.81 19.54 32.04
CA GLU A 327 22.85 20.88 31.43
C GLU A 327 24.26 21.40 31.17
N ASN A 328 25.20 21.03 32.03
CA ASN A 328 26.59 21.43 31.90
C ASN A 328 27.48 20.44 31.13
N ARG A 329 26.94 19.30 30.66
CA ARG A 329 27.75 18.22 30.08
C ARG A 329 27.28 17.77 28.73
N ILE A 330 26.01 17.91 28.38
CA ILE A 330 25.45 17.60 27.07
C ILE A 330 25.18 18.91 26.37
N GLN A 331 25.88 19.18 25.31
CA GLN A 331 25.55 20.29 24.41
C GLN A 331 24.41 19.84 23.51
N VAL A 332 23.23 20.39 23.72
CA VAL A 332 22.14 20.31 22.76
C VAL A 332 22.52 21.17 21.56
N ARG A 333 22.45 20.62 20.38
CA ARG A 333 22.71 21.39 19.15
C ARG A 333 21.59 22.40 18.93
N ALA A 334 21.96 23.62 18.48
CA ALA A 334 21.13 24.82 18.43
C ALA A 334 19.93 24.78 17.45
N ASN A 335 19.62 23.65 16.80
CA ASN A 335 18.64 23.58 15.75
C ASN A 335 17.31 22.95 16.18
N ASN A 336 17.02 22.90 17.49
CA ASN A 336 15.74 22.39 17.98
C ASN A 336 14.65 23.46 17.82
N THR A 337 14.28 23.74 16.59
CA THR A 337 13.08 24.50 16.30
C THR A 337 11.86 23.61 16.51
N PHE A 338 10.79 24.14 17.08
CA PHE A 338 9.52 23.44 17.10
C PHE A 338 9.09 23.09 15.69
N PHE A 339 8.73 21.83 15.50
CA PHE A 339 8.35 21.26 14.23
C PHE A 339 6.87 20.93 14.27
N TYR A 340 6.10 21.67 13.50
CA TYR A 340 4.65 21.52 13.43
C TYR A 340 4.27 20.63 12.27
N THR A 341 3.39 19.69 12.51
CA THR A 341 2.84 18.74 11.54
C THR A 341 1.34 18.95 11.40
N GLY A 342 0.70 18.15 10.60
CA GLY A 342 -0.76 18.20 10.43
C GLY A 342 -1.25 19.17 9.35
N ILE A 343 -0.35 19.88 8.65
CA ILE A 343 -0.73 20.55 7.41
C ILE A 343 -0.96 19.49 6.31
N LYS A 344 -2.04 19.65 5.58
CA LYS A 344 -2.45 18.69 4.56
C LYS A 344 -2.55 19.38 3.19
N PRO A 345 -2.31 18.64 2.11
CA PRO A 345 -2.58 19.16 0.79
C PRO A 345 -4.08 19.39 0.60
N GLY A 346 -4.42 20.37 -0.20
CA GLY A 346 -5.77 20.52 -0.73
C GLY A 346 -6.06 19.49 -1.84
N ASP A 347 -7.33 19.30 -2.15
CA ASP A 347 -7.78 18.34 -3.17
C ASP A 347 -7.31 18.73 -4.59
N ASP A 348 -6.91 19.95 -4.78
CA ASP A 348 -6.41 20.50 -6.05
C ASP A 348 -4.88 20.42 -6.23
N GLY A 349 -4.19 19.64 -5.38
CA GLY A 349 -2.74 19.48 -5.42
C GLY A 349 -1.96 20.66 -4.84
N ASN A 350 -2.65 21.67 -4.32
CA ASN A 350 -2.06 22.83 -3.67
C ASN A 350 -2.02 22.65 -2.14
N LEU A 351 -1.29 23.51 -1.45
CA LEU A 351 -1.27 23.54 0.00
C LEU A 351 -2.42 24.42 0.52
N ALA A 352 -3.41 23.82 1.16
CA ALA A 352 -4.43 24.54 1.92
C ALA A 352 -3.89 24.75 3.35
N PHE A 353 -3.45 25.96 3.66
CA PHE A 353 -2.74 26.25 4.90
C PHE A 353 -3.04 27.67 5.43
N ASN A 354 -3.84 27.73 6.50
CA ASN A 354 -4.05 29.01 7.19
C ASN A 354 -2.85 29.33 8.08
N ALA A 355 -1.86 30.02 7.50
CA ALA A 355 -0.63 30.39 8.20
C ALA A 355 -0.87 31.34 9.37
N GLY A 356 -1.88 32.22 9.28
CA GLY A 356 -2.25 33.15 10.38
C GLY A 356 -2.77 32.41 11.61
N ASP A 357 -3.65 31.42 11.40
CA ASP A 357 -4.18 30.56 12.47
C ASP A 357 -3.12 29.66 13.07
N ALA A 358 -2.23 29.13 12.23
CA ALA A 358 -1.08 28.34 12.69
C ALA A 358 -0.18 29.15 13.63
N LEU A 359 0.09 30.41 13.30
CA LEU A 359 0.83 31.32 14.19
C LEU A 359 0.09 31.59 15.50
N TYR A 360 -1.21 31.86 15.43
CA TYR A 360 -2.05 32.10 16.61
C TYR A 360 -2.06 30.88 17.56
N LYS A 361 -2.28 29.68 17.02
CA LYS A 361 -2.25 28.42 17.79
C LYS A 361 -0.88 28.09 18.38
N ALA A 362 0.20 28.52 17.73
CA ALA A 362 1.56 28.42 18.27
C ALA A 362 1.88 29.45 19.35
N GLY A 363 0.93 30.33 19.74
CA GLY A 363 1.09 31.33 20.79
C GLY A 363 1.74 32.66 20.33
N VAL A 364 1.87 32.87 19.02
CA VAL A 364 2.29 34.17 18.47
C VAL A 364 1.16 35.17 18.72
N PRO A 365 1.42 36.35 19.33
CA PRO A 365 0.39 37.37 19.56
C PRO A 365 -0.35 37.76 18.29
N GLU A 366 -1.66 37.95 18.39
CA GLU A 366 -2.49 38.40 17.26
C GLU A 366 -2.01 39.73 16.69
N GLY A 367 -1.91 39.82 15.38
CA GLY A 367 -1.39 40.97 14.65
C GLY A 367 0.14 40.97 14.47
N GLU A 368 0.87 40.07 15.09
CA GLU A 368 2.32 39.97 14.92
C GLU A 368 2.64 39.15 13.65
N THR A 369 3.63 39.62 12.89
CA THR A 369 4.10 38.93 11.67
C THR A 369 5.29 38.03 11.98
N ARG A 370 5.25 36.80 11.49
CA ARG A 370 6.36 35.85 11.54
C ARG A 370 6.57 35.17 10.19
N THR A 371 7.78 34.64 10.00
CA THR A 371 8.11 33.78 8.88
C THR A 371 7.93 32.31 9.28
N LEU A 372 7.20 31.58 8.47
CA LEU A 372 7.10 30.13 8.56
C LEU A 372 7.99 29.51 7.48
N THR A 373 8.67 28.43 7.82
CA THR A 373 9.38 27.59 6.84
C THR A 373 8.60 26.30 6.67
N VAL A 374 8.08 26.07 5.48
CA VAL A 374 7.32 24.88 5.11
C VAL A 374 8.25 23.86 4.48
N TYR A 375 8.13 22.62 4.91
CA TYR A 375 8.86 21.46 4.40
C TYR A 375 7.87 20.49 3.75
N ALA A 376 8.09 20.18 2.48
CA ALA A 376 7.42 19.08 1.81
C ALA A 376 8.46 17.97 1.55
N MET A 377 8.31 16.86 2.22
CA MET A 377 9.23 15.72 2.17
C MET A 377 8.56 14.55 1.47
N ALA A 378 8.95 14.31 0.22
CA ALA A 378 8.44 13.19 -0.57
C ALA A 378 9.09 11.87 -0.17
N ASN A 379 8.38 10.76 -0.30
CA ASN A 379 8.88 9.45 0.11
C ASN A 379 9.93 8.84 -0.85
N ASN A 380 10.43 9.63 -1.78
CA ASN A 380 11.62 9.32 -2.57
C ASN A 380 12.88 10.08 -2.07
N GLY A 381 12.81 10.65 -0.86
CA GLY A 381 13.89 11.40 -0.22
C GLY A 381 14.07 12.82 -0.74
N ARG A 382 13.19 13.34 -1.59
CA ARG A 382 13.22 14.74 -2.01
C ARG A 382 12.63 15.63 -0.92
N ARG A 383 13.34 16.70 -0.57
CA ARG A 383 12.86 17.73 0.35
C ARG A 383 12.73 19.08 -0.37
N TYR A 384 11.55 19.65 -0.35
CA TYR A 384 11.25 20.97 -0.83
C TYR A 384 11.09 21.91 0.38
N THR A 385 11.77 23.04 0.36
CA THR A 385 11.74 24.02 1.45
C THR A 385 11.25 25.36 0.92
N ALA A 386 10.20 25.90 1.49
CA ALA A 386 9.65 27.19 1.11
C ALA A 386 9.37 28.06 2.35
N THR A 387 9.45 29.37 2.21
CA THR A 387 9.11 30.31 3.28
C THR A 387 7.81 31.04 2.99
N LEU A 388 7.03 31.33 4.05
CA LEU A 388 5.79 32.08 3.99
C LEU A 388 5.76 33.07 5.15
N SER A 389 5.60 34.34 4.86
CA SER A 389 5.40 35.35 5.89
C SER A 389 3.91 35.57 6.12
N ALA A 390 3.45 35.51 7.36
CA ALA A 390 2.04 35.65 7.71
C ALA A 390 1.87 36.47 8.98
N VAL A 391 0.68 37.05 9.13
CA VAL A 391 0.24 37.78 10.35
C VAL A 391 -0.56 36.80 11.20
N SER A 392 -0.23 36.71 12.49
CA SER A 392 -0.99 35.88 13.43
C SER A 392 -2.43 36.39 13.53
N LYS A 393 -3.37 35.52 13.23
CA LYS A 393 -4.81 35.81 13.29
C LYS A 393 -5.58 34.54 13.59
N GLN A 394 -6.45 34.55 14.58
CA GLN A 394 -7.35 33.44 14.83
C GLN A 394 -8.26 33.19 13.62
N ALA A 395 -8.37 31.93 13.22
CA ALA A 395 -9.32 31.58 12.16
C ALA A 395 -10.76 31.91 12.59
N GLU A 396 -11.53 32.49 11.67
CA GLU A 396 -12.96 32.59 11.87
C GLU A 396 -13.56 31.19 11.78
N THR A 397 -14.22 30.75 12.83
CA THR A 397 -14.95 29.46 12.81
C THR A 397 -16.20 29.61 11.97
N GLY A 398 -16.06 29.35 10.70
CA GLY A 398 -17.21 29.17 9.81
C GLY A 398 -17.90 27.84 10.17
N THR A 399 -19.13 27.91 10.64
CA THR A 399 -19.98 26.72 10.78
C THR A 399 -20.57 26.41 9.42
N GLU A 400 -19.99 25.45 8.69
CA GLU A 400 -20.72 24.82 7.57
C GLU A 400 -21.92 24.08 8.17
N GLU A 401 -23.13 24.49 7.82
CA GLU A 401 -24.34 23.80 8.23
C GLU A 401 -24.58 22.62 7.30
N TYR A 402 -24.56 21.42 7.86
CA TYR A 402 -24.91 20.17 7.17
C TYR A 402 -26.25 19.67 7.69
N GLU A 403 -27.05 19.06 6.79
CA GLU A 403 -28.26 18.35 7.18
C GLU A 403 -27.90 17.20 8.14
N THR A 404 -28.76 16.94 9.13
CA THR A 404 -28.62 15.83 10.06
C THR A 404 -29.68 14.77 9.77
N VAL A 405 -29.23 13.54 9.58
CA VAL A 405 -30.08 12.35 9.35
C VAL A 405 -30.03 11.47 10.60
N ALA A 406 -31.21 11.27 11.20
CA ALA A 406 -31.33 10.36 12.34
C ALA A 406 -31.26 8.90 11.87
N THR A 407 -30.50 8.06 12.60
CA THR A 407 -30.38 6.62 12.34
C THR A 407 -30.71 5.82 13.61
N SER A 408 -31.30 4.64 13.47
CA SER A 408 -31.70 3.79 14.61
C SER A 408 -31.06 2.40 14.57
N GLY A 409 -30.68 1.93 13.37
CA GLY A 409 -30.06 0.62 13.19
C GLY A 409 -28.55 0.65 13.39
N ASN A 410 -27.93 -0.52 13.30
CA ASN A 410 -26.48 -0.64 13.34
C ASN A 410 -25.80 -0.65 11.96
N LEU A 411 -26.56 -0.56 10.90
CA LEU A 411 -26.09 -0.46 9.51
C LEU A 411 -26.79 0.70 8.82
N VAL A 412 -26.03 1.52 8.15
CA VAL A 412 -26.54 2.65 7.36
C VAL A 412 -26.00 2.53 5.94
N HIS A 413 -26.93 2.52 4.99
CA HIS A 413 -26.61 2.72 3.57
C HIS A 413 -26.76 4.20 3.27
N VAL A 414 -25.63 4.85 2.95
CA VAL A 414 -25.62 6.29 2.66
C VAL A 414 -26.38 6.57 1.37
N ASN A 415 -27.36 7.46 1.45
CA ASN A 415 -28.05 7.96 0.27
C ASN A 415 -27.15 8.96 -0.47
N LEU A 416 -26.53 8.54 -1.57
CA LEU A 416 -25.60 9.39 -2.33
C LEU A 416 -26.31 10.55 -3.07
N ALA A 417 -27.66 10.53 -3.13
CA ALA A 417 -28.42 11.66 -3.64
C ALA A 417 -28.46 12.85 -2.67
N GLU A 418 -28.17 12.63 -1.40
CA GLU A 418 -28.06 13.65 -0.36
C GLU A 418 -26.62 14.14 -0.21
N GLY A 419 -26.38 15.12 0.66
CA GLY A 419 -25.04 15.66 0.91
C GLY A 419 -24.56 16.67 -0.13
N THR A 420 -23.35 17.15 0.07
CA THR A 420 -22.76 18.29 -0.66
C THR A 420 -21.66 17.85 -1.62
N LEU A 421 -21.69 18.39 -2.83
CA LEU A 421 -20.65 18.18 -3.85
C LEU A 421 -19.85 19.47 -4.02
N THR A 422 -18.52 19.35 -4.02
CA THR A 422 -17.62 20.46 -4.24
C THR A 422 -16.51 20.12 -5.25
N GLY A 423 -15.80 21.11 -5.74
CA GLY A 423 -14.79 20.91 -6.76
C GLY A 423 -15.38 20.42 -8.07
N GLY A 424 -14.87 19.31 -8.57
CA GLY A 424 -15.33 18.68 -9.81
C GLY A 424 -16.31 17.53 -9.64
N ALA A 425 -16.74 17.24 -8.41
CA ALA A 425 -17.65 16.12 -8.17
C ALA A 425 -19.05 16.39 -8.73
N GLU A 426 -19.67 15.35 -9.28
CA GLU A 426 -21.04 15.40 -9.79
C GLU A 426 -21.77 14.08 -9.53
N ARG A 427 -23.09 14.11 -9.63
CA ARG A 427 -23.93 12.88 -9.63
C ARG A 427 -24.12 12.40 -11.06
N SER A 428 -23.70 11.18 -11.34
CA SER A 428 -23.92 10.52 -12.64
C SER A 428 -25.22 9.69 -12.67
N GLY A 429 -25.86 9.51 -11.54
CA GLY A 429 -27.11 8.78 -11.33
C GLY A 429 -27.73 9.12 -9.99
N ALA A 430 -28.83 8.46 -9.64
CA ALA A 430 -29.52 8.68 -8.36
C ALA A 430 -28.62 8.33 -7.15
N ASP A 431 -27.83 7.26 -7.30
CA ASP A 431 -26.98 6.70 -6.24
C ASP A 431 -25.51 6.63 -6.66
N GLU A 432 -25.03 7.59 -7.43
CA GLU A 432 -23.67 7.55 -7.97
C GLU A 432 -23.00 8.93 -7.95
N ILE A 433 -21.74 8.93 -7.53
CA ILE A 433 -20.87 10.11 -7.51
C ILE A 433 -19.65 9.84 -8.40
N THR A 434 -19.33 10.80 -9.27
CA THR A 434 -18.16 10.78 -10.15
C THR A 434 -17.56 12.17 -10.30
N LEU A 435 -16.63 12.34 -11.24
CA LEU A 435 -16.06 13.63 -11.59
C LEU A 435 -16.58 14.10 -12.96
N ARG A 436 -16.76 15.40 -13.09
CA ARG A 436 -17.01 16.04 -14.38
C ARG A 436 -15.85 15.81 -15.32
N SER A 437 -16.16 15.65 -16.61
CA SER A 437 -15.12 15.50 -17.63
C SER A 437 -14.08 16.62 -17.60
N GLY A 438 -12.80 16.23 -17.64
CA GLY A 438 -11.68 17.17 -17.67
C GLY A 438 -11.32 17.80 -16.32
N VAL A 439 -11.94 17.36 -15.22
CA VAL A 439 -11.61 17.84 -13.87
C VAL A 439 -10.77 16.81 -13.14
N ALA A 440 -9.69 17.26 -12.50
CA ALA A 440 -8.74 16.37 -11.83
C ALA A 440 -9.25 15.81 -10.50
N SER A 441 -10.08 16.56 -9.76
CA SER A 441 -10.56 16.12 -8.45
C SER A 441 -11.88 16.76 -8.06
N GLY A 442 -12.55 16.17 -7.07
CA GLY A 442 -13.77 16.69 -6.47
C GLY A 442 -14.10 15.96 -5.18
N THR A 443 -14.98 16.52 -4.39
CA THR A 443 -15.31 16.03 -3.05
C THR A 443 -16.81 15.87 -2.88
N TYR A 444 -17.20 14.77 -2.27
CA TYR A 444 -18.55 14.53 -1.77
C TYR A 444 -18.50 14.48 -0.25
N THR A 445 -19.32 15.28 0.41
CA THR A 445 -19.48 15.28 1.87
C THR A 445 -20.90 14.85 2.21
N THR A 446 -21.04 13.83 3.06
CA THR A 446 -22.37 13.30 3.48
C THR A 446 -23.10 14.29 4.38
N PRO A 447 -24.41 14.13 4.59
CA PRO A 447 -25.07 14.66 5.78
C PRO A 447 -24.37 14.17 7.06
N ILE A 448 -24.69 14.80 8.18
CA ILE A 448 -24.35 14.28 9.50
C ILE A 448 -25.30 13.13 9.84
N TYR A 449 -24.76 11.99 10.22
CA TYR A 449 -25.56 10.86 10.71
C TYR A 449 -25.53 10.84 12.23
N SER A 450 -26.71 10.99 12.85
CA SER A 450 -26.88 10.97 14.31
C SER A 450 -27.65 9.71 14.69
N ASN A 451 -27.01 8.83 15.45
CA ASN A 451 -27.62 7.57 15.84
C ASN A 451 -28.39 7.71 17.16
N GLU A 452 -29.54 7.04 17.28
CA GLU A 452 -30.39 7.08 18.49
C GLU A 452 -29.68 6.55 19.76
N TRP A 453 -28.63 5.73 19.56
CA TRP A 453 -27.85 5.18 20.65
C TRP A 453 -26.36 5.41 20.41
N ALA A 454 -25.63 5.63 21.49
CA ALA A 454 -24.21 5.85 21.43
C ALA A 454 -23.43 4.57 21.07
N TRP A 455 -22.39 4.72 20.24
CA TRP A 455 -21.55 3.63 19.76
C TRP A 455 -20.07 3.84 20.15
N GLU A 456 -19.28 2.77 20.11
CA GLU A 456 -17.85 2.80 20.42
C GLU A 456 -16.99 2.34 19.25
N TYR A 457 -17.59 1.59 18.32
CA TYR A 457 -16.92 1.05 17.14
C TYR A 457 -17.73 1.42 15.90
N LEU A 458 -17.03 1.87 14.88
CA LEU A 458 -17.59 2.13 13.56
C LEU A 458 -16.68 1.59 12.49
N MET A 459 -17.24 0.95 11.47
CA MET A 459 -16.58 0.56 10.25
C MET A 459 -17.33 1.13 9.06
N ALA A 460 -16.61 1.71 8.11
CA ALA A 460 -17.15 2.18 6.85
C ALA A 460 -16.63 1.34 5.68
N THR A 461 -17.48 1.15 4.68
CA THR A 461 -17.16 0.43 3.44
C THR A 461 -17.63 1.23 2.24
N ILE A 462 -16.81 1.25 1.18
CA ILE A 462 -17.10 1.99 -0.05
C ILE A 462 -17.09 1.04 -1.24
N ASN A 463 -18.06 1.22 -2.15
CA ASN A 463 -18.11 0.52 -3.42
C ASN A 463 -17.79 1.53 -4.53
N ALA A 464 -16.71 1.31 -5.22
CA ALA A 464 -16.27 2.17 -6.32
C ALA A 464 -15.57 1.36 -7.41
N VAL A 465 -15.78 1.75 -8.65
CA VAL A 465 -14.91 1.38 -9.76
C VAL A 465 -13.91 2.52 -10.00
N THR A 466 -12.65 2.16 -10.23
CA THR A 466 -11.55 3.11 -10.35
C THR A 466 -10.69 2.74 -11.57
N PRO A 467 -11.18 3.02 -12.79
CA PRO A 467 -10.45 2.66 -14.00
C PRO A 467 -9.11 3.40 -14.09
N GLY A 468 -8.12 2.75 -14.70
CA GLY A 468 -6.76 3.28 -14.81
C GLY A 468 -6.12 3.50 -13.43
N ALA A 469 -5.49 4.65 -13.24
CA ALA A 469 -4.90 5.09 -11.97
C ALA A 469 -5.81 6.08 -11.20
N SER A 470 -7.10 6.15 -11.56
CA SER A 470 -8.06 6.95 -10.79
C SER A 470 -8.25 6.37 -9.38
N SER A 471 -8.67 7.19 -8.43
CA SER A 471 -8.80 6.75 -7.04
C SER A 471 -9.87 7.49 -6.27
N VAL A 472 -10.28 6.90 -5.14
CA VAL A 472 -11.10 7.54 -4.13
C VAL A 472 -10.38 7.52 -2.79
N GLU A 473 -10.60 8.54 -1.97
CA GLU A 473 -10.11 8.61 -0.60
C GLU A 473 -11.30 8.81 0.33
N LEU A 474 -11.44 7.97 1.35
CA LEU A 474 -12.51 8.08 2.33
C LEU A 474 -11.96 8.76 3.59
N GLN A 475 -12.70 9.77 4.07
CA GLN A 475 -12.42 10.45 5.33
C GLN A 475 -13.63 10.40 6.24
N VAL A 476 -13.38 10.45 7.55
CA VAL A 476 -14.41 10.43 8.59
C VAL A 476 -14.08 11.45 9.68
N ARG A 477 -15.11 12.08 10.23
CA ARG A 477 -15.05 12.84 11.48
C ARG A 477 -16.23 12.44 12.37
N ALA A 478 -16.08 12.59 13.66
CA ALA A 478 -17.13 12.27 14.61
C ALA A 478 -17.07 13.18 15.86
N VAL A 479 -18.17 13.22 16.60
CA VAL A 479 -18.26 13.93 17.86
C VAL A 479 -18.26 12.94 19.01
N ALA A 480 -17.22 12.96 19.83
CA ALA A 480 -17.19 12.20 21.09
C ALA A 480 -17.92 12.97 22.19
N GLU A 481 -18.68 12.27 23.04
CA GLU A 481 -19.40 12.90 24.15
C GLU A 481 -18.48 13.72 25.06
N LEU A 482 -17.29 13.23 25.33
CA LEU A 482 -16.29 13.92 26.17
C LEU A 482 -15.65 15.16 25.49
N ALA A 483 -15.85 15.34 24.18
CA ALA A 483 -15.36 16.49 23.44
C ALA A 483 -16.28 17.72 23.57
N ASP A 484 -17.33 17.66 24.38
CA ASP A 484 -18.29 18.74 24.65
C ASP A 484 -18.92 19.31 23.36
N GLY A 485 -19.25 18.41 22.43
CA GLY A 485 -19.85 18.74 21.14
C GLY A 485 -18.86 19.16 20.04
N ALA A 486 -17.56 19.14 20.30
CA ALA A 486 -16.56 19.45 19.28
C ALA A 486 -16.34 18.27 18.32
N TRP A 487 -16.25 18.59 17.03
CA TRP A 487 -15.88 17.61 16.01
C TRP A 487 -14.39 17.26 16.09
N SER A 488 -14.07 16.01 15.83
CA SER A 488 -12.68 15.61 15.51
C SER A 488 -12.20 16.29 14.23
N ASP A 489 -10.89 16.28 13.99
CA ASP A 489 -10.35 16.49 12.66
C ASP A 489 -10.88 15.42 11.69
N TRP A 490 -10.80 15.70 10.38
CA TRP A 490 -11.05 14.70 9.36
C TRP A 490 -9.94 13.66 9.37
N PHE A 491 -10.26 12.45 9.80
CA PHE A 491 -9.35 11.31 9.73
C PHE A 491 -9.46 10.66 8.35
N THR A 492 -8.36 10.52 7.66
CA THR A 492 -8.30 9.78 6.40
C THR A 492 -8.38 8.29 6.71
N TRP A 493 -9.43 7.60 6.23
CA TRP A 493 -9.56 6.14 6.37
C TRP A 493 -8.62 5.40 5.46
N GLY A 494 -8.53 5.84 4.23
CA GLY A 494 -7.62 5.30 3.25
C GLY A 494 -7.87 5.80 1.84
N LYS A 495 -6.89 5.56 0.98
CA LYS A 495 -6.95 5.74 -0.47
C LYS A 495 -7.19 4.38 -1.13
N PHE A 496 -8.13 4.34 -2.07
CA PHE A 496 -8.58 3.11 -2.74
C PHE A 496 -8.49 3.27 -4.25
N GLY A 497 -8.03 2.24 -4.95
CA GLY A 497 -8.05 2.19 -6.41
C GLY A 497 -7.41 0.92 -6.96
N SER A 498 -7.84 0.48 -8.13
CA SER A 498 -7.29 -0.69 -8.82
C SER A 498 -5.89 -0.41 -9.37
N GLY A 499 -5.71 0.75 -9.99
CA GLY A 499 -4.46 1.16 -10.66
C GLY A 499 -3.51 1.98 -9.81
N VAL A 500 -3.82 2.17 -8.52
CA VAL A 500 -2.99 2.88 -7.55
C VAL A 500 -2.62 1.98 -6.39
N GLN A 501 -1.61 2.37 -5.65
CA GLN A 501 -1.32 1.70 -4.38
C GLN A 501 -2.37 2.10 -3.34
N SER A 502 -3.33 1.21 -3.09
CA SER A 502 -4.34 1.41 -2.04
C SER A 502 -3.71 1.33 -0.67
N MET A 503 -4.13 2.17 0.26
CA MET A 503 -3.50 2.25 1.57
C MET A 503 -4.47 2.74 2.64
N SER A 504 -4.63 1.95 3.70
CA SER A 504 -5.28 2.41 4.92
C SER A 504 -4.34 3.27 5.75
N THR A 505 -4.92 4.15 6.56
CA THR A 505 -4.18 5.02 7.47
C THR A 505 -4.58 4.79 8.91
N SER A 506 -3.88 5.41 9.83
CA SER A 506 -4.31 5.49 11.23
C SER A 506 -4.10 6.91 11.73
N ALA A 507 -5.09 7.41 12.42
CA ALA A 507 -5.08 8.74 13.02
C ALA A 507 -5.71 8.68 14.40
N GLN A 508 -5.41 9.63 15.24
CA GLN A 508 -6.03 9.73 16.57
C GLN A 508 -5.97 11.17 17.07
N ASP A 509 -6.95 11.50 17.89
CA ASP A 509 -6.94 12.68 18.75
C ASP A 509 -7.07 12.25 20.24
N ASP A 510 -7.51 13.14 21.09
CA ASP A 510 -7.67 12.84 22.52
C ASP A 510 -8.80 11.85 22.79
N TYR A 511 -9.80 11.77 21.93
CA TYR A 511 -11.06 11.03 22.17
C TYR A 511 -11.26 9.87 21.21
N LEU A 512 -10.76 9.96 19.99
CA LEU A 512 -11.00 9.01 18.92
C LEU A 512 -9.69 8.45 18.37
N LYS A 513 -9.77 7.23 17.87
CA LYS A 513 -8.69 6.57 17.16
C LYS A 513 -9.24 5.85 15.95
N LEU A 514 -8.79 6.26 14.78
CA LEU A 514 -8.92 5.49 13.56
C LEU A 514 -7.78 4.47 13.50
N GLY A 515 -8.13 3.20 13.57
CA GLY A 515 -7.22 2.11 13.24
C GLY A 515 -7.29 1.79 11.75
N THR A 516 -6.63 0.75 11.36
CA THR A 516 -6.56 0.30 9.96
C THR A 516 -7.95 0.16 9.29
N ASP A 517 -8.91 -0.36 10.02
CA ASP A 517 -10.25 -0.73 9.51
C ASP A 517 -11.40 -0.26 10.41
N MET A 518 -11.11 0.40 11.52
CA MET A 518 -12.12 0.80 12.49
C MET A 518 -11.83 2.16 13.14
N LEU A 519 -12.87 2.97 13.26
CA LEU A 519 -12.88 4.13 14.16
C LEU A 519 -13.36 3.67 15.55
N THR A 520 -12.59 3.97 16.58
CA THR A 520 -12.86 3.56 17.95
C THR A 520 -12.76 4.74 18.91
N VAL A 521 -13.50 4.68 20.03
CA VAL A 521 -13.37 5.63 21.12
C VAL A 521 -12.14 5.29 21.96
N ARG A 522 -11.39 6.32 22.38
CA ARG A 522 -10.22 6.17 23.27
C ARG A 522 -10.65 6.33 24.74
N GLY A 523 -9.99 5.60 25.63
CA GLY A 523 -10.20 5.71 27.06
C GLY A 523 -10.91 4.51 27.68
N SER A 524 -11.30 4.61 28.96
CA SER A 524 -12.05 3.55 29.61
C SER A 524 -13.48 3.53 29.09
N SER A 525 -13.89 2.41 28.57
CA SER A 525 -15.11 2.13 27.83
C SER A 525 -16.45 2.51 28.53
N ALA A 526 -16.40 3.04 29.73
CA ALA A 526 -17.62 3.31 30.51
C ALA A 526 -18.23 4.70 30.29
N THR A 527 -17.51 5.61 29.62
CA THR A 527 -17.93 7.05 29.62
C THR A 527 -17.73 7.78 28.30
N ALA A 528 -17.15 7.17 27.29
CA ALA A 528 -16.89 7.83 26.02
C ALA A 528 -17.78 7.22 24.92
N ASN A 529 -18.83 7.92 24.57
CA ASN A 529 -19.77 7.53 23.54
C ASN A 529 -19.67 8.49 22.35
N VAL A 530 -20.06 8.02 21.18
CA VAL A 530 -20.18 8.82 19.96
C VAL A 530 -21.59 8.61 19.41
N GLN A 531 -22.22 9.67 18.95
CA GLN A 531 -23.51 9.60 18.27
C GLN A 531 -23.41 10.12 16.84
N ASP A 532 -22.71 11.22 16.64
CA ASP A 532 -22.66 11.91 15.35
C ASP A 532 -21.41 11.56 14.57
N VAL A 533 -21.59 11.25 13.31
CA VAL A 533 -20.53 10.92 12.36
C VAL A 533 -20.81 11.54 10.99
N GLN A 534 -19.76 11.92 10.30
CA GLN A 534 -19.85 12.44 8.94
C GLN A 534 -18.68 11.89 8.10
N PHE A 535 -18.97 11.62 6.83
CA PHE A 535 -17.96 11.11 5.88
C PHE A 535 -17.71 12.11 4.77
N ARG A 536 -16.52 12.01 4.21
CA ARG A 536 -16.10 12.76 3.02
C ARG A 536 -15.39 11.82 2.07
N VAL A 537 -15.74 11.85 0.79
CA VAL A 537 -15.12 11.08 -0.27
C VAL A 537 -14.46 12.03 -1.25
N LEU A 538 -13.14 11.91 -1.38
CA LEU A 538 -12.35 12.65 -2.35
C LEU A 538 -12.16 11.78 -3.58
N LEU A 539 -12.57 12.28 -4.74
CA LEU A 539 -12.42 11.60 -6.02
C LEU A 539 -11.26 12.22 -6.79
N ARG A 540 -10.44 11.40 -7.43
CA ARG A 540 -9.29 11.85 -8.23
C ARG A 540 -9.27 11.14 -9.57
N ALA A 541 -9.20 11.93 -10.65
CA ALA A 541 -8.91 11.42 -11.99
C ALA A 541 -7.43 11.05 -12.11
N ASP A 542 -7.12 10.18 -13.06
CA ASP A 542 -5.73 9.93 -13.44
C ASP A 542 -5.26 10.89 -14.57
N GLU A 543 -3.98 10.82 -14.92
CA GLU A 543 -3.38 11.62 -16.00
C GLU A 543 -3.98 11.34 -17.39
N ALA A 544 -4.56 10.15 -17.59
CA ALA A 544 -5.23 9.78 -18.83
C ALA A 544 -6.69 10.27 -18.88
N GLY A 545 -7.19 10.88 -17.82
CA GLY A 545 -8.57 11.38 -17.72
C GLY A 545 -9.58 10.33 -17.31
N ASN A 546 -9.15 9.14 -16.85
CA ASN A 546 -10.05 8.17 -16.24
C ASN A 546 -10.55 8.71 -14.89
N VAL A 547 -11.84 8.53 -14.62
CA VAL A 547 -12.48 9.03 -13.40
C VAL A 547 -13.06 7.87 -12.58
N PRO A 548 -13.00 7.95 -11.25
CA PRO A 548 -13.65 6.96 -10.39
C PRO A 548 -15.15 7.19 -10.34
N THR A 549 -15.91 6.13 -10.10
CA THR A 549 -17.34 6.22 -9.80
C THR A 549 -17.64 5.48 -8.50
N VAL A 550 -18.16 6.20 -7.51
CA VAL A 550 -18.65 5.66 -6.24
C VAL A 550 -20.13 5.38 -6.39
N PHE A 551 -20.56 4.15 -6.08
CA PHE A 551 -21.93 3.69 -6.20
C PHE A 551 -22.47 3.01 -4.92
N GLY A 552 -21.73 3.15 -3.82
CA GLY A 552 -22.14 2.74 -2.48
C GLY A 552 -21.16 3.23 -1.43
N LEU A 553 -21.70 3.74 -0.35
CA LEU A 553 -20.99 4.05 0.89
C LEU A 553 -21.87 3.51 2.02
N ASN A 554 -21.31 2.70 2.88
CA ASN A 554 -22.04 2.06 3.97
C ASN A 554 -21.19 2.13 5.24
N PHE A 555 -21.85 2.16 6.38
CA PHE A 555 -21.14 2.06 7.65
C PHE A 555 -21.97 1.34 8.70
N THR A 556 -21.29 0.72 9.63
CA THR A 556 -21.91 -0.09 10.69
C THR A 556 -21.37 0.29 12.06
N TYR A 557 -22.26 0.32 13.03
CA TYR A 557 -21.95 0.68 14.42
C TYR A 557 -21.98 -0.53 15.35
N LYS A 558 -21.28 -0.40 16.47
CA LYS A 558 -21.34 -1.37 17.56
C LYS A 558 -21.05 -0.72 18.91
N LYS A 559 -21.72 -1.20 19.97
CA LYS A 559 -21.33 -0.89 21.37
C LYS A 559 -20.17 -1.79 21.83
N ALA A 560 -19.34 -1.34 22.77
CA ALA A 560 -18.24 -2.11 23.32
C ALA A 560 -18.73 -3.36 24.06
N ALA A 561 -19.72 -3.18 24.91
CA ALA A 561 -20.39 -4.31 25.51
C ALA A 561 -21.36 -4.91 24.49
N TYR A 562 -20.92 -5.93 23.76
CA TYR A 562 -21.83 -6.80 23.06
C TYR A 562 -22.75 -7.47 24.09
N SER A 563 -23.86 -6.88 24.38
CA SER A 563 -24.95 -7.61 24.99
C SER A 563 -25.63 -8.40 23.89
N ALA A 564 -25.99 -9.64 24.16
CA ALA A 564 -26.82 -10.44 23.27
C ALA A 564 -28.24 -9.89 23.14
N ASP A 565 -28.51 -8.66 23.59
CA ASP A 565 -29.76 -7.97 23.41
C ASP A 565 -29.84 -7.44 21.99
N GLU A 566 -30.30 -8.32 21.11
CA GLU A 566 -30.48 -8.08 19.67
C GLU A 566 -31.43 -6.92 19.39
N SER A 567 -32.25 -6.50 20.37
CA SER A 567 -33.23 -5.41 20.23
C SER A 567 -32.55 -4.05 19.91
N VAL A 568 -31.26 -3.89 20.23
CA VAL A 568 -30.50 -2.67 19.94
C VAL A 568 -30.05 -2.60 18.47
N TYR A 569 -30.07 -3.73 17.77
CA TYR A 569 -29.60 -3.84 16.39
C TYR A 569 -30.77 -4.07 15.40
N THR A 570 -31.95 -3.54 15.72
CA THR A 570 -33.15 -3.77 14.94
C THR A 570 -33.08 -3.06 13.58
N GLY A 571 -33.16 -3.80 12.58
CA GLY A 571 -33.33 -3.52 11.17
C GLY A 571 -33.70 -4.80 10.43
N SER A 572 -33.76 -5.94 11.14
CA SER A 572 -34.11 -7.22 10.54
C SER A 572 -35.64 -7.32 10.37
N THR A 573 -36.07 -7.79 9.21
CA THR A 573 -37.41 -8.28 9.00
C THR A 573 -37.73 -9.36 10.05
N ALA A 574 -38.95 -9.36 10.61
CA ALA A 574 -39.32 -10.44 11.51
C ALA A 574 -39.17 -11.78 10.79
N ALA A 575 -38.61 -12.79 11.46
CA ALA A 575 -38.33 -14.10 10.86
C ALA A 575 -39.56 -14.73 10.17
N ASP A 576 -40.73 -14.46 10.69
CA ASP A 576 -42.02 -14.93 10.13
C ASP A 576 -42.36 -14.32 8.76
N ALA A 577 -41.72 -13.22 8.37
CA ALA A 577 -41.97 -12.54 7.07
C ALA A 577 -40.99 -13.04 5.97
N LEU A 578 -39.97 -13.84 6.33
CA LEU A 578 -38.99 -14.37 5.37
C LEU A 578 -39.57 -15.57 4.60
N PRO A 579 -39.15 -15.80 3.35
CA PRO A 579 -39.48 -17.04 2.65
C PRO A 579 -38.96 -18.27 3.43
N LYS A 580 -39.70 -19.40 3.30
CA LYS A 580 -39.27 -20.66 3.97
C LYS A 580 -37.91 -21.16 3.52
N SER A 581 -37.50 -20.83 2.32
CA SER A 581 -36.18 -21.15 1.80
C SER A 581 -35.70 -20.13 0.80
N ALA A 582 -34.38 -19.92 0.76
CA ALA A 582 -33.71 -19.16 -0.28
C ALA A 582 -32.32 -19.79 -0.52
N SER A 583 -31.83 -19.66 -1.73
CA SER A 583 -30.49 -20.16 -2.10
C SER A 583 -29.88 -19.32 -3.22
N ALA A 584 -28.55 -19.18 -3.18
CA ALA A 584 -27.75 -18.68 -4.28
C ALA A 584 -26.84 -19.81 -4.80
N ASP A 585 -26.49 -19.76 -6.07
CA ASP A 585 -25.47 -20.65 -6.63
C ASP A 585 -24.11 -20.23 -6.10
N ILE A 586 -23.31 -21.17 -5.66
CA ILE A 586 -21.96 -20.94 -5.14
C ILE A 586 -20.91 -21.59 -6.05
N LEU A 587 -19.90 -20.81 -6.42
CA LEU A 587 -18.73 -21.32 -7.11
C LEU A 587 -17.62 -21.59 -6.08
N PRO A 588 -17.41 -22.82 -5.65
CA PRO A 588 -16.38 -23.13 -4.68
C PRO A 588 -14.99 -23.03 -5.33
N THR A 589 -14.09 -22.34 -4.67
CA THR A 589 -12.67 -22.25 -5.05
C THR A 589 -11.78 -22.54 -3.86
N SER A 590 -10.54 -22.96 -4.12
CA SER A 590 -9.55 -23.24 -3.07
C SER A 590 -8.49 -22.13 -3.03
N ALA A 591 -8.09 -21.73 -1.84
CA ALA A 591 -6.91 -20.89 -1.64
C ALA A 591 -5.59 -21.67 -1.78
N TYR A 592 -5.67 -23.00 -1.79
CA TYR A 592 -4.52 -23.87 -1.98
C TYR A 592 -4.29 -24.16 -3.47
N GLY A 593 -3.04 -24.38 -3.86
CA GLY A 593 -2.69 -24.63 -5.26
C GLY A 593 -2.43 -23.37 -6.10
N HIS A 594 -2.70 -22.19 -5.52
CA HIS A 594 -2.29 -20.92 -6.10
C HIS A 594 -0.81 -20.61 -5.83
N ALA A 595 -0.30 -19.49 -6.37
CA ALA A 595 1.09 -19.10 -6.17
C ALA A 595 1.48 -19.19 -4.69
N SER A 596 2.64 -19.79 -4.41
CA SER A 596 3.09 -20.14 -3.06
C SER A 596 3.09 -18.94 -2.12
N GLY A 597 2.60 -19.11 -0.89
CA GLY A 597 2.38 -18.06 0.09
C GLY A 597 0.96 -17.52 0.15
N MET A 598 0.13 -17.80 -0.85
CA MET A 598 -1.26 -17.32 -0.93
C MET A 598 -2.26 -18.15 -0.11
N ALA A 599 -1.85 -19.29 0.45
CA ALA A 599 -2.69 -20.09 1.36
C ALA A 599 -3.19 -19.29 2.59
N SER A 600 -2.56 -18.16 2.91
CA SER A 600 -3.04 -17.24 3.96
C SER A 600 -4.12 -16.24 3.47
N TRP A 601 -4.40 -16.17 2.18
CA TRP A 601 -5.34 -15.21 1.57
C TRP A 601 -6.79 -15.72 1.62
N ARG A 602 -7.26 -15.99 2.82
CA ARG A 602 -8.60 -16.56 3.04
C ARG A 602 -9.72 -15.57 2.76
N PHE A 603 -9.48 -14.29 3.06
CA PHE A 603 -10.45 -13.24 2.79
C PHE A 603 -10.61 -13.02 1.29
N GLU A 604 -9.51 -13.08 0.56
CA GLU A 604 -9.48 -12.94 -0.89
C GLU A 604 -10.22 -14.10 -1.55
N ASN A 605 -10.03 -15.33 -1.07
CA ASN A 605 -10.76 -16.49 -1.58
C ASN A 605 -12.26 -16.42 -1.22
N MET A 606 -12.59 -16.00 -0.02
CA MET A 606 -13.98 -15.75 0.34
C MET A 606 -14.60 -14.70 -0.59
N MET A 607 -13.93 -13.58 -0.81
CA MET A 607 -14.42 -12.53 -1.69
C MET A 607 -14.52 -12.97 -3.14
N LEU A 608 -13.54 -13.76 -3.63
CA LEU A 608 -13.57 -14.38 -4.95
C LEU A 608 -14.83 -15.23 -5.15
N MET A 609 -15.13 -16.10 -4.18
CA MET A 609 -16.33 -16.93 -4.21
C MET A 609 -17.60 -16.09 -4.22
N LEU A 610 -17.65 -15.03 -3.39
CA LEU A 610 -18.81 -14.13 -3.32
C LEU A 610 -19.05 -13.42 -4.66
N VAL A 611 -18.04 -12.76 -5.24
CA VAL A 611 -18.23 -11.98 -6.48
C VAL A 611 -18.45 -12.87 -7.71
N ASN A 612 -17.76 -14.03 -7.80
CA ASN A 612 -17.92 -14.95 -8.91
C ASN A 612 -19.26 -15.65 -8.89
N SER A 613 -19.78 -15.95 -7.70
CA SER A 613 -21.15 -16.48 -7.56
C SER A 613 -22.21 -15.45 -7.97
N GLN A 614 -21.93 -14.17 -7.85
CA GLN A 614 -22.78 -13.05 -8.25
C GLN A 614 -22.48 -12.52 -9.69
N GLY A 615 -21.89 -13.33 -10.54
CA GLY A 615 -21.79 -13.05 -11.98
C GLY A 615 -20.43 -12.56 -12.49
N SER A 616 -19.45 -12.32 -11.64
CA SER A 616 -18.08 -12.02 -12.07
C SER A 616 -17.33 -13.29 -12.51
N ASP A 617 -16.18 -13.10 -13.15
CA ASP A 617 -15.22 -14.15 -13.54
C ASP A 617 -13.81 -13.72 -13.14
N ALA A 618 -13.66 -13.33 -11.87
CA ALA A 618 -12.40 -12.87 -11.30
C ALA A 618 -11.44 -14.05 -11.10
N LEU A 619 -10.14 -13.80 -11.25
CA LEU A 619 -9.09 -14.73 -10.84
C LEU A 619 -8.73 -14.49 -9.37
N PHE A 620 -8.21 -15.53 -8.73
CA PHE A 620 -7.78 -15.44 -7.32
C PHE A 620 -6.70 -14.37 -7.13
N GLU A 621 -5.73 -14.32 -8.01
CA GLU A 621 -4.64 -13.38 -7.98
C GLU A 621 -5.10 -11.95 -8.33
N GLU A 622 -6.07 -11.79 -9.22
CA GLU A 622 -6.71 -10.48 -9.46
C GLU A 622 -7.40 -9.98 -8.21
N MET A 623 -8.15 -10.84 -7.51
CA MET A 623 -8.79 -10.50 -6.25
C MET A 623 -7.78 -10.16 -5.15
N ALA A 624 -6.67 -10.87 -5.10
CA ALA A 624 -5.65 -10.65 -4.08
C ALA A 624 -4.82 -9.39 -4.33
N LEU A 625 -4.45 -9.11 -5.59
CA LEU A 625 -3.53 -8.03 -5.93
C LEU A 625 -4.20 -6.68 -6.15
N ASN A 626 -5.46 -6.64 -6.62
CA ASN A 626 -6.16 -5.39 -6.78
C ASN A 626 -6.77 -4.92 -5.45
N GLY A 627 -6.64 -3.63 -5.15
CA GLY A 627 -7.08 -3.09 -3.87
C GLY A 627 -6.31 -3.66 -2.67
N TYR A 628 -5.10 -4.15 -2.86
CA TYR A 628 -4.24 -4.58 -1.77
C TYR A 628 -3.93 -3.41 -0.84
N ASP A 629 -4.11 -3.61 0.45
CA ASP A 629 -3.77 -2.58 1.43
C ASP A 629 -2.27 -2.58 1.72
N PHE A 630 -1.57 -1.60 1.18
CA PHE A 630 -0.13 -1.45 1.36
C PHE A 630 0.30 -1.08 2.78
N SER A 631 -0.64 -0.64 3.61
CA SER A 631 -0.39 -0.36 5.02
C SER A 631 -0.51 -1.59 5.92
N SER A 632 -1.54 -2.42 5.73
CA SER A 632 -1.83 -3.53 6.64
C SER A 632 -1.76 -4.92 6.00
N GLY A 633 -1.61 -4.99 4.69
CA GLY A 633 -1.58 -6.25 3.95
C GLY A 633 -2.98 -6.81 3.69
N TRP A 634 -3.07 -8.14 3.66
CA TRP A 634 -4.35 -8.82 3.49
C TRP A 634 -5.13 -8.91 4.80
N GLY A 635 -6.46 -8.88 4.71
CA GLY A 635 -7.36 -9.04 5.85
C GLY A 635 -7.86 -7.74 6.47
N ASN A 636 -7.62 -6.59 5.83
CA ASN A 636 -8.34 -5.36 6.16
C ASN A 636 -9.80 -5.51 5.75
N TRP A 637 -10.70 -5.38 6.71
CA TRP A 637 -12.11 -5.70 6.51
C TRP A 637 -12.82 -4.74 5.58
N ALA A 638 -12.55 -3.45 5.69
CA ALA A 638 -13.09 -2.43 4.79
C ALA A 638 -12.60 -2.62 3.35
N TYR A 639 -11.31 -2.93 3.17
CA TYR A 639 -10.72 -3.17 1.86
C TYR A 639 -11.21 -4.46 1.20
N THR A 640 -11.59 -5.45 1.99
CA THR A 640 -12.21 -6.68 1.46
C THR A 640 -13.49 -6.38 0.69
N ILE A 641 -14.33 -5.48 1.20
CA ILE A 641 -15.54 -5.03 0.49
C ILE A 641 -15.22 -4.07 -0.66
N PHE A 642 -14.21 -3.21 -0.50
CA PHE A 642 -13.77 -2.37 -1.61
C PHE A 642 -13.37 -3.19 -2.83
N LYS A 643 -12.71 -4.34 -2.64
CA LYS A 643 -12.40 -5.27 -3.74
C LYS A 643 -13.64 -5.70 -4.51
N ALA A 644 -14.74 -6.03 -3.83
CA ALA A 644 -16.01 -6.31 -4.50
C ALA A 644 -16.45 -5.13 -5.38
N GLY A 645 -16.31 -3.89 -4.89
CA GLY A 645 -16.56 -2.67 -5.66
C GLY A 645 -15.72 -2.55 -6.91
N LEU A 646 -14.42 -2.91 -6.87
CA LEU A 646 -13.54 -2.91 -8.06
C LEU A 646 -14.05 -3.85 -9.17
N PHE A 647 -14.69 -4.94 -8.80
CA PHE A 647 -15.34 -5.88 -9.74
C PHE A 647 -16.77 -5.50 -10.08
N GLY A 648 -17.27 -4.35 -9.60
CA GLY A 648 -18.56 -3.76 -9.94
C GLY A 648 -19.72 -4.22 -9.07
N HIS A 649 -19.47 -4.89 -7.94
CA HIS A 649 -20.51 -5.38 -7.03
C HIS A 649 -20.83 -4.38 -5.92
N LYS A 650 -22.10 -4.30 -5.54
CA LYS A 650 -22.50 -3.69 -4.27
C LYS A 650 -22.17 -4.65 -3.13
N GLY A 651 -21.61 -4.12 -2.06
CA GLY A 651 -21.29 -4.90 -0.88
C GLY A 651 -21.15 -4.04 0.36
N TYR A 652 -21.26 -4.67 1.52
CA TYR A 652 -21.07 -4.01 2.81
C TYR A 652 -20.61 -5.00 3.87
N THR A 653 -20.08 -4.47 4.96
CA THR A 653 -19.91 -5.23 6.21
C THR A 653 -20.95 -4.80 7.21
N GLN A 654 -21.37 -5.72 8.09
CA GLN A 654 -22.25 -5.41 9.20
C GLN A 654 -21.74 -6.11 10.47
N PHE A 655 -21.70 -5.34 11.57
CA PHE A 655 -21.49 -5.90 12.91
C PHE A 655 -22.75 -6.59 13.44
N ALA A 656 -22.55 -7.40 14.47
CA ALA A 656 -23.63 -8.07 15.18
C ALA A 656 -24.54 -8.94 14.28
N ALA A 657 -23.90 -9.69 13.37
CA ALA A 657 -24.62 -10.68 12.56
C ALA A 657 -25.41 -11.67 13.44
N THR A 658 -26.64 -11.91 13.05
CA THR A 658 -27.52 -12.93 13.65
C THR A 658 -27.98 -13.91 12.57
N PRO A 659 -28.45 -15.12 12.92
CA PRO A 659 -29.01 -16.02 11.94
C PRO A 659 -30.14 -15.38 11.11
N THR A 660 -30.98 -14.55 11.74
CA THR A 660 -32.06 -13.85 11.03
C THR A 660 -31.55 -12.83 10.01
N LEU A 661 -30.50 -12.06 10.35
CA LEU A 661 -29.86 -11.15 9.40
C LEU A 661 -29.21 -11.90 8.23
N VAL A 662 -28.62 -13.05 8.50
CA VAL A 662 -28.06 -13.92 7.45
C VAL A 662 -29.19 -14.45 6.55
N GLN A 663 -30.31 -14.90 7.12
CA GLN A 663 -31.49 -15.32 6.34
C GLN A 663 -31.99 -14.17 5.46
N GLN A 664 -32.13 -12.94 6.02
CA GLN A 664 -32.58 -11.77 5.29
C GLN A 664 -31.69 -11.49 4.09
N ALA A 665 -30.35 -11.43 4.31
CA ALA A 665 -29.41 -11.16 3.23
C ALA A 665 -29.51 -12.19 2.09
N ILE A 666 -29.68 -13.47 2.43
CA ILE A 666 -29.86 -14.54 1.43
C ILE A 666 -31.23 -14.45 0.74
N ALA A 667 -32.30 -14.10 1.47
CA ALA A 667 -33.62 -13.88 0.91
C ALA A 667 -33.62 -12.71 -0.08
N ASP A 668 -32.80 -11.71 0.15
CA ASP A 668 -32.58 -10.56 -0.74
C ASP A 668 -31.67 -10.87 -1.94
N GLY A 669 -31.28 -12.12 -2.13
CA GLY A 669 -30.43 -12.58 -3.25
C GLY A 669 -28.94 -12.43 -3.04
N ASN A 670 -28.51 -12.05 -1.85
CA ASN A 670 -27.09 -11.87 -1.56
C ASN A 670 -26.43 -13.17 -1.06
N ILE A 671 -25.11 -13.21 -1.09
CA ILE A 671 -24.31 -14.25 -0.46
C ILE A 671 -23.54 -13.66 0.71
N VAL A 672 -23.46 -14.40 1.80
CA VAL A 672 -22.93 -13.90 3.07
C VAL A 672 -21.65 -14.64 3.45
N GLY A 673 -20.56 -13.90 3.61
CA GLY A 673 -19.35 -14.35 4.27
C GLY A 673 -19.40 -13.99 5.76
N LEU A 674 -19.04 -14.93 6.63
CA LEU A 674 -19.04 -14.75 8.08
C LEU A 674 -17.67 -15.02 8.67
N TYR A 675 -17.36 -14.28 9.72
CA TYR A 675 -16.20 -14.51 10.55
C TYR A 675 -16.66 -15.20 11.84
N VAL A 676 -16.27 -16.44 12.02
CA VAL A 676 -16.77 -17.31 13.09
C VAL A 676 -15.64 -17.96 13.89
N HIS A 677 -15.96 -18.53 15.04
CA HIS A 677 -15.01 -19.36 15.79
C HIS A 677 -14.78 -20.69 15.05
N GLY A 678 -13.51 -20.99 14.75
CA GLY A 678 -13.15 -22.25 14.10
C GLY A 678 -13.45 -23.46 14.98
N GLY A 679 -13.88 -24.55 14.36
CA GLY A 679 -14.24 -25.81 15.03
C GLY A 679 -15.62 -25.83 15.70
N LYS A 680 -16.38 -24.74 15.57
CA LYS A 680 -17.79 -24.71 16.04
C LYS A 680 -18.78 -25.17 14.98
N LEU A 681 -18.42 -25.06 13.73
CA LEU A 681 -19.18 -25.58 12.59
C LEU A 681 -18.42 -26.73 11.95
N GLU A 682 -19.12 -27.73 11.46
CA GLU A 682 -18.54 -28.92 10.83
C GLU A 682 -17.63 -28.59 9.65
N THR A 683 -17.97 -27.53 8.93
CA THR A 683 -17.18 -27.00 7.80
C THR A 683 -15.96 -26.17 8.19
N THR A 684 -15.78 -25.86 9.46
CA THR A 684 -14.67 -25.01 9.94
C THR A 684 -13.61 -25.87 10.63
N ASN A 685 -12.34 -25.61 10.32
CA ASN A 685 -11.27 -26.31 10.99
C ASN A 685 -11.01 -25.72 12.42
N SER A 686 -10.23 -26.44 13.23
CA SER A 686 -10.02 -26.19 14.66
C SER A 686 -9.22 -24.92 15.02
N SER A 687 -9.02 -23.96 14.12
CA SER A 687 -8.38 -22.69 14.44
C SER A 687 -9.35 -21.78 15.23
N ASN A 688 -8.82 -20.93 16.10
CA ASN A 688 -9.63 -19.98 16.87
C ASN A 688 -10.48 -19.03 16.02
N THR A 689 -10.15 -18.89 14.74
CA THR A 689 -10.85 -18.02 13.79
C THR A 689 -11.01 -18.73 12.45
N SER A 690 -12.18 -18.65 11.86
CA SER A 690 -12.45 -19.20 10.54
C SER A 690 -13.41 -18.30 9.76
N GLN A 691 -13.38 -18.43 8.45
CA GLN A 691 -14.40 -17.86 7.56
C GLN A 691 -15.33 -18.97 7.12
N VAL A 692 -16.59 -18.65 7.00
CA VAL A 692 -17.61 -19.52 6.38
C VAL A 692 -18.49 -18.68 5.45
N ILE A 693 -18.87 -19.24 4.33
CA ILE A 693 -19.85 -18.64 3.42
C ILE A 693 -21.16 -19.35 3.65
N VAL A 694 -22.22 -18.59 3.85
CA VAL A 694 -23.60 -19.08 3.90
C VAL A 694 -24.30 -18.67 2.61
N TYR A 695 -24.82 -19.63 1.87
CA TYR A 695 -25.37 -19.41 0.55
C TYR A 695 -26.82 -19.88 0.38
N ALA A 696 -27.37 -20.57 1.36
CA ALA A 696 -28.76 -21.02 1.36
C ALA A 696 -29.28 -21.28 2.78
N TYR A 697 -30.61 -21.27 2.93
CA TYR A 697 -31.29 -21.76 4.12
C TYR A 697 -32.62 -22.42 3.78
N ASP A 698 -33.04 -23.31 4.67
CA ASP A 698 -34.35 -23.93 4.65
C ASP A 698 -34.99 -23.86 6.04
N THR A 699 -36.26 -23.51 6.14
CA THR A 699 -37.04 -23.49 7.38
C THR A 699 -38.06 -24.62 7.36
N ALA A 700 -37.91 -25.56 8.28
CA ALA A 700 -38.85 -26.69 8.44
C ALA A 700 -40.21 -26.23 8.98
N ASP A 701 -41.20 -27.13 8.94
CA ASP A 701 -42.55 -26.80 9.38
C ASP A 701 -42.66 -26.57 10.91
N ASP A 702 -41.68 -27.06 11.68
CA ASP A 702 -41.58 -26.83 13.12
C ASP A 702 -40.87 -25.50 13.46
N GLY A 703 -40.41 -24.73 12.45
CA GLY A 703 -39.68 -23.47 12.60
C GLY A 703 -38.18 -23.61 12.67
N THR A 704 -37.63 -24.83 12.61
CA THR A 704 -36.18 -25.06 12.64
C THR A 704 -35.54 -24.53 11.35
N VAL A 705 -34.58 -23.64 11.46
CA VAL A 705 -33.79 -23.09 10.32
C VAL A 705 -32.50 -23.87 10.19
N THR A 706 -32.21 -24.33 8.98
CA THR A 706 -30.95 -24.96 8.62
C THR A 706 -30.28 -24.16 7.50
N PHE A 707 -29.03 -23.80 7.70
CA PHE A 707 -28.20 -23.08 6.72
C PHE A 707 -27.31 -24.06 5.96
N LYS A 708 -27.05 -23.75 4.68
CA LYS A 708 -26.02 -24.43 3.88
C LYS A 708 -24.76 -23.56 3.83
N THR A 709 -23.64 -24.19 4.11
CA THR A 709 -22.36 -23.49 4.30
C THR A 709 -21.28 -24.07 3.42
N VAL A 710 -20.27 -23.27 3.12
CA VAL A 710 -19.03 -23.71 2.47
C VAL A 710 -17.83 -23.00 3.11
N CYS A 711 -16.75 -23.75 3.32
CA CYS A 711 -15.51 -23.19 3.86
C CYS A 711 -14.59 -22.71 2.72
N PRO A 712 -14.19 -21.44 2.69
CA PRO A 712 -13.28 -20.91 1.65
C PRO A 712 -11.83 -21.36 1.82
N ARG A 713 -11.53 -22.22 2.78
CA ARG A 713 -10.19 -22.77 3.08
C ARG A 713 -9.99 -24.21 2.65
N GLY A 714 -10.97 -24.83 2.04
CA GLY A 714 -10.83 -26.20 1.56
C GLY A 714 -9.70 -26.34 0.55
N ASP A 715 -8.89 -27.39 0.66
CA ASP A 715 -7.92 -27.69 -0.40
C ASP A 715 -8.63 -28.33 -1.64
N THR A 716 -7.90 -28.51 -2.72
CA THR A 716 -8.49 -29.07 -3.95
C THR A 716 -9.03 -30.48 -3.77
N SER A 717 -8.44 -31.29 -2.90
CA SER A 717 -8.91 -32.64 -2.60
C SER A 717 -10.20 -32.61 -1.76
N GLU A 718 -10.29 -31.70 -0.81
CA GLU A 718 -11.49 -31.47 -0.01
C GLU A 718 -12.64 -30.95 -0.86
N LEU A 719 -12.38 -30.02 -1.79
CA LEU A 719 -13.37 -29.56 -2.76
C LEU A 719 -13.89 -30.71 -3.63
N ALA A 720 -13.00 -31.55 -4.16
CA ALA A 720 -13.35 -32.68 -4.99
C ALA A 720 -14.16 -33.73 -4.21
N SER A 721 -13.90 -33.90 -2.92
CA SER A 721 -14.65 -34.81 -2.04
C SER A 721 -15.96 -34.20 -1.52
N GLY A 722 -16.17 -32.91 -1.67
CA GLY A 722 -17.30 -32.20 -1.08
C GLY A 722 -17.19 -31.93 0.42
N ALA A 723 -16.03 -32.19 1.03
CA ALA A 723 -15.83 -32.08 2.47
C ALA A 723 -15.89 -30.66 3.02
N VAL A 724 -15.77 -29.65 2.15
CA VAL A 724 -15.87 -28.23 2.51
C VAL A 724 -17.29 -27.70 2.61
N PHE A 725 -18.27 -28.48 2.13
CA PHE A 725 -19.68 -28.16 2.23
C PHE A 725 -20.28 -28.78 3.49
N GLY A 726 -21.20 -28.06 4.11
CA GLY A 726 -21.92 -28.55 5.29
C GLY A 726 -23.21 -27.81 5.53
N THR A 727 -23.82 -28.18 6.62
CA THR A 727 -25.03 -27.56 7.13
C THR A 727 -24.87 -27.22 8.59
N CYS A 728 -25.60 -26.22 9.07
CA CYS A 728 -25.73 -25.93 10.49
C CYS A 728 -27.11 -25.39 10.79
N THR A 729 -27.58 -25.60 12.03
CA THR A 729 -28.80 -24.98 12.53
C THR A 729 -28.57 -23.51 12.86
N ALA A 730 -29.66 -22.76 13.06
CA ALA A 730 -29.57 -21.36 13.49
C ALA A 730 -28.84 -21.22 14.84
N ASP A 731 -29.07 -22.15 15.77
CA ASP A 731 -28.43 -22.15 17.10
C ASP A 731 -26.92 -22.41 16.99
N GLU A 732 -26.51 -23.36 16.16
CA GLU A 732 -25.09 -23.67 15.90
C GLU A 732 -24.38 -22.49 15.23
N LEU A 733 -25.05 -21.80 14.27
CA LEU A 733 -24.52 -20.62 13.62
C LEU A 733 -24.36 -19.46 14.63
N ALA A 734 -25.38 -19.24 15.46
CA ALA A 734 -25.36 -18.22 16.51
C ALA A 734 -24.21 -18.47 17.51
N ASP A 735 -24.03 -19.75 17.95
CA ASP A 735 -22.92 -20.11 18.85
C ASP A 735 -21.54 -19.89 18.18
N ALA A 736 -21.39 -20.23 16.92
CA ALA A 736 -20.16 -20.02 16.16
C ALA A 736 -19.80 -18.54 16.02
N ILE A 737 -20.81 -17.69 15.80
CA ILE A 737 -20.66 -16.22 15.73
C ILE A 737 -20.31 -15.68 17.14
N ALA A 738 -21.05 -16.06 18.17
CA ALA A 738 -20.89 -15.53 19.52
C ALA A 738 -19.59 -15.98 20.19
N SER A 739 -19.09 -17.16 19.85
CA SER A 739 -17.86 -17.73 20.43
C SER A 739 -16.59 -17.09 19.90
N TYR A 740 -16.67 -16.25 18.87
CA TYR A 740 -15.51 -15.55 18.32
C TYR A 740 -15.02 -14.46 19.28
N GLY A 741 -13.83 -14.64 19.84
CA GLY A 741 -13.01 -13.77 20.71
C GLY A 741 -13.60 -12.53 21.42
N SER A 742 -13.10 -12.22 22.61
CA SER A 742 -13.59 -11.11 23.45
C SER A 742 -13.14 -9.71 23.01
N ALA A 743 -12.13 -9.60 22.15
CA ALA A 743 -11.48 -8.33 21.84
C ALA A 743 -11.78 -7.78 20.42
N SER A 744 -12.44 -8.56 19.59
CA SER A 744 -12.80 -8.15 18.21
C SER A 744 -14.30 -7.90 18.09
N PRO A 745 -14.74 -7.08 17.14
CA PRO A 745 -16.17 -6.93 16.88
C PRO A 745 -16.76 -8.27 16.49
N ARG A 746 -17.49 -8.87 17.42
CA ARG A 746 -18.14 -10.17 17.23
C ARG A 746 -19.18 -10.09 16.15
N GLY A 747 -19.38 -11.18 15.42
CA GLY A 747 -20.45 -11.31 14.46
C GLY A 747 -20.36 -10.36 13.28
N MET A 748 -19.18 -10.24 12.69
CA MET A 748 -19.08 -9.48 11.45
C MET A 748 -19.44 -10.35 10.26
N MET A 749 -20.31 -9.82 9.41
CA MET A 749 -20.67 -10.42 8.13
C MET A 749 -20.29 -9.53 6.96
N TYR A 750 -19.98 -10.17 5.85
CA TYR A 750 -19.74 -9.57 4.54
C TYR A 750 -20.89 -9.95 3.63
N VAL A 751 -21.53 -8.97 3.06
CA VAL A 751 -22.64 -9.17 2.12
C VAL A 751 -22.21 -8.65 0.77
N VAL A 752 -22.35 -9.47 -0.27
CA VAL A 752 -22.09 -9.10 -1.66
C VAL A 752 -23.33 -9.43 -2.48
N GLY A 753 -23.83 -8.42 -3.18
CA GLY A 753 -24.96 -8.50 -4.06
C GLY A 753 -24.57 -8.45 -5.54
N ASP A 754 -25.55 -8.17 -6.38
CA ASP A 754 -25.42 -8.15 -7.82
C ASP A 754 -24.30 -7.26 -8.34
N LYS A 755 -23.77 -7.63 -9.50
CA LYS A 755 -22.88 -6.80 -10.30
C LYS A 755 -23.69 -5.67 -10.96
N VAL A 756 -23.40 -4.43 -10.60
CA VAL A 756 -24.11 -3.22 -11.09
C VAL A 756 -23.24 -2.32 -11.96
N LYS A 757 -21.93 -2.57 -12.01
CA LYS A 757 -20.93 -1.83 -12.80
C LYS A 757 -20.00 -2.78 -13.53
N GLU A 758 -19.37 -2.30 -14.61
CA GLU A 758 -18.25 -3.00 -15.19
C GLU A 758 -17.02 -2.93 -14.25
N SER A 759 -16.23 -3.99 -14.28
CA SER A 759 -15.03 -4.09 -13.46
C SER A 759 -13.99 -3.02 -13.87
N SER A 760 -13.32 -2.42 -12.89
CA SER A 760 -12.12 -1.60 -13.11
C SER A 760 -10.84 -2.43 -13.17
N VAL A 761 -10.92 -3.72 -12.93
CA VAL A 761 -9.82 -4.67 -13.16
C VAL A 761 -9.86 -5.09 -14.63
N GLU A 762 -8.90 -4.61 -15.40
CA GLU A 762 -8.89 -4.74 -16.86
C GLU A 762 -8.06 -5.96 -17.30
N ARG A 763 -8.59 -6.76 -18.22
CA ARG A 763 -7.83 -7.79 -18.95
C ARG A 763 -7.49 -7.29 -20.33
N VAL A 764 -6.21 -7.16 -20.62
CA VAL A 764 -5.69 -6.63 -21.89
C VAL A 764 -5.08 -7.77 -22.71
N PRO A 765 -5.68 -8.15 -23.84
CA PRO A 765 -5.09 -9.12 -24.76
C PRO A 765 -3.77 -8.59 -25.33
N VAL A 766 -2.75 -9.45 -25.36
CA VAL A 766 -1.43 -9.15 -25.89
C VAL A 766 -0.89 -10.35 -26.67
N ALA A 767 0.09 -10.12 -27.52
CA ALA A 767 0.74 -11.19 -28.26
C ALA A 767 1.84 -11.85 -27.43
N ALA A 768 1.86 -13.19 -27.36
CA ALA A 768 3.00 -13.95 -26.86
C ALA A 768 3.90 -14.32 -28.06
N GLN A 769 4.89 -13.49 -28.34
CA GLN A 769 5.82 -13.68 -29.43
C GLN A 769 6.88 -14.71 -29.06
N ILE A 770 7.00 -15.76 -29.88
CA ILE A 770 7.99 -16.80 -29.70
C ILE A 770 9.38 -16.24 -30.05
N VAL A 771 10.28 -16.24 -29.07
CA VAL A 771 11.71 -15.87 -29.23
C VAL A 771 12.51 -17.13 -29.56
N ASP A 772 12.30 -18.20 -28.81
CA ASP A 772 12.81 -19.55 -29.03
C ASP A 772 11.90 -20.58 -28.32
N VAL A 773 12.26 -21.85 -28.34
CA VAL A 773 11.45 -22.93 -27.78
C VAL A 773 11.17 -22.82 -26.29
N ALA A 774 12.02 -22.09 -25.56
CA ALA A 774 11.98 -21.92 -24.12
C ALA A 774 11.62 -20.48 -23.69
N THR A 775 11.45 -19.56 -24.66
CA THR A 775 11.37 -18.14 -24.32
C THR A 775 10.33 -17.43 -25.19
N ILE A 776 9.47 -16.65 -24.56
CA ILE A 776 8.51 -15.78 -25.22
C ILE A 776 8.70 -14.33 -24.78
N ARG A 777 8.21 -13.39 -25.62
CA ARG A 777 8.12 -11.97 -25.31
C ARG A 777 6.66 -11.53 -25.43
N LEU A 778 6.19 -10.73 -24.48
CA LEU A 778 4.87 -10.10 -24.61
C LEU A 778 4.96 -8.81 -25.40
N ALA A 779 4.00 -8.59 -26.28
CA ALA A 779 3.91 -7.37 -27.09
C ALA A 779 2.46 -6.89 -27.21
N LYS A 780 2.26 -5.57 -27.11
CA LYS A 780 0.99 -4.91 -27.39
C LYS A 780 1.18 -3.98 -28.58
N ASP A 781 0.33 -4.11 -29.59
CA ASP A 781 0.39 -3.30 -30.82
C ASP A 781 1.81 -3.30 -31.47
N GLY A 782 2.50 -4.44 -31.40
CA GLY A 782 3.86 -4.61 -31.91
C GLY A 782 4.98 -4.09 -31.01
N ALA A 783 4.67 -3.36 -29.95
CA ALA A 783 5.64 -2.87 -28.98
C ALA A 783 5.85 -3.89 -27.83
N ALA A 784 7.10 -4.19 -27.51
CA ALA A 784 7.42 -5.10 -26.42
C ALA A 784 6.96 -4.53 -25.08
N ILE A 785 6.30 -5.38 -24.27
CA ILE A 785 5.96 -5.07 -22.88
C ILE A 785 7.16 -5.42 -22.02
N SER A 786 7.73 -4.44 -21.35
CA SER A 786 8.80 -4.65 -20.38
C SER A 786 8.19 -5.18 -19.09
N LEU A 787 8.49 -6.42 -18.74
CA LEU A 787 8.15 -6.98 -17.44
C LEU A 787 9.35 -6.81 -16.51
N PRO A 788 9.16 -6.20 -15.34
CA PRO A 788 10.23 -6.11 -14.37
C PRO A 788 10.58 -7.51 -13.84
N ALA A 789 11.84 -7.72 -13.51
CA ALA A 789 12.35 -9.00 -12.97
C ALA A 789 11.68 -9.46 -11.67
N GLU A 790 10.85 -8.62 -11.11
CA GLU A 790 10.03 -8.84 -9.92
C GLU A 790 8.75 -9.64 -10.18
N PHE A 791 8.36 -9.78 -11.41
CA PHE A 791 7.32 -10.72 -11.78
C PHE A 791 7.83 -12.15 -11.59
N VAL A 792 8.19 -12.48 -10.40
CA VAL A 792 8.50 -13.85 -10.09
C VAL A 792 7.20 -14.62 -9.91
N ALA A 793 7.10 -15.67 -10.65
CA ALA A 793 6.19 -16.75 -10.30
C ALA A 793 6.57 -17.19 -8.90
N ASN A 794 6.17 -16.56 -7.92
CA ASN A 794 6.27 -17.18 -6.63
C ASN A 794 5.69 -16.35 -5.51
N ASN A 795 5.51 -17.02 -4.72
CA ASN A 795 5.75 -17.33 -3.35
C ASN A 795 5.50 -16.22 -2.37
N ASN A 796 5.72 -15.02 -2.73
CA ASN A 796 5.54 -13.90 -1.82
C ASN A 796 5.34 -12.69 -2.69
N THR A 797 4.13 -12.55 -3.16
CA THR A 797 3.72 -11.29 -3.73
C THR A 797 3.96 -10.25 -2.67
N THR A 798 5.05 -9.55 -2.86
CA THR A 798 5.34 -8.35 -2.14
C THR A 798 4.72 -7.18 -2.89
N LEU A 799 4.59 -6.08 -2.20
CA LEU A 799 4.19 -4.82 -2.75
C LEU A 799 4.93 -4.51 -4.06
N GLY A 800 4.19 -4.25 -5.12
CA GLY A 800 4.75 -3.99 -6.45
C GLY A 800 5.05 -5.22 -7.31
N CYS A 801 4.90 -6.43 -6.76
CA CYS A 801 5.03 -7.66 -7.53
C CYS A 801 3.70 -8.07 -8.14
N GLY A 802 3.78 -8.68 -9.31
CA GLY A 802 2.66 -9.36 -9.94
C GLY A 802 2.83 -10.88 -9.91
N VAL A 803 1.88 -11.59 -10.45
CA VAL A 803 1.88 -13.04 -10.62
C VAL A 803 1.77 -13.40 -12.08
N ILE A 804 2.54 -14.39 -12.50
CA ILE A 804 2.41 -15.00 -13.82
C ILE A 804 1.82 -16.39 -13.62
N ALA A 805 0.67 -16.62 -14.24
CA ALA A 805 -0.05 -17.86 -14.19
C ALA A 805 -0.47 -18.29 -15.60
N TYR A 806 -0.70 -19.57 -15.81
CA TYR A 806 -1.31 -20.07 -17.02
C TYR A 806 -2.23 -21.25 -16.78
N THR A 807 -3.18 -21.45 -17.69
CA THR A 807 -4.02 -22.65 -17.78
C THR A 807 -3.73 -23.36 -19.08
N LEU A 808 -3.96 -24.67 -19.15
CA LEU A 808 -3.83 -25.48 -20.36
C LEU A 808 -5.19 -25.63 -21.03
N ALA A 809 -5.24 -25.46 -22.36
CA ALA A 809 -6.50 -25.57 -23.11
C ALA A 809 -7.09 -26.99 -23.03
N SER A 810 -6.24 -28.02 -22.98
CA SER A 810 -6.67 -29.43 -22.84
C SER A 810 -7.32 -29.71 -21.48
N GLU A 811 -7.09 -28.90 -20.47
CA GLU A 811 -7.59 -29.06 -19.10
C GLU A 811 -8.72 -28.06 -18.79
N ALA A 812 -9.04 -27.17 -19.75
CA ALA A 812 -10.09 -26.19 -19.55
C ALA A 812 -11.47 -26.85 -19.39
N LYS A 813 -12.18 -26.43 -18.34
CA LYS A 813 -13.52 -26.91 -18.01
C LYS A 813 -14.57 -26.10 -18.75
N ALA A 814 -15.09 -26.71 -19.82
CA ALA A 814 -16.07 -26.03 -20.68
C ALA A 814 -17.34 -25.66 -19.89
N GLY A 815 -17.75 -24.38 -19.98
CA GLY A 815 -18.95 -23.87 -19.33
C GLY A 815 -18.78 -23.50 -17.84
N GLU A 816 -17.60 -23.69 -17.26
CA GLU A 816 -17.28 -23.25 -15.90
C GLU A 816 -16.61 -21.86 -15.91
N LYS A 817 -16.63 -21.19 -14.74
CA LYS A 817 -15.89 -19.94 -14.52
C LYS A 817 -14.38 -20.18 -14.61
N LEU A 818 -13.64 -19.17 -15.05
CA LEU A 818 -12.18 -19.28 -15.21
C LEU A 818 -11.48 -19.68 -13.91
N ALA A 819 -11.95 -19.16 -12.76
CA ALA A 819 -11.42 -19.51 -11.43
C ALA A 819 -11.54 -21.01 -11.05
N ALA A 820 -12.35 -21.80 -11.77
CA ALA A 820 -12.49 -23.24 -11.57
C ALA A 820 -11.44 -24.07 -12.32
N ASN A 821 -10.63 -23.44 -13.18
CA ASN A 821 -9.55 -24.11 -13.91
C ASN A 821 -8.34 -24.37 -13.00
N GLU A 822 -7.50 -25.30 -13.43
CA GLU A 822 -6.19 -25.52 -12.80
C GLU A 822 -5.18 -24.49 -13.33
N PHE A 823 -4.46 -23.83 -12.41
CA PHE A 823 -3.46 -22.81 -12.73
C PHE A 823 -2.05 -23.29 -12.41
N TYR A 824 -1.10 -22.92 -13.27
CA TYR A 824 0.32 -23.24 -13.15
C TYR A 824 1.13 -21.95 -13.00
N TYR A 825 2.23 -21.97 -12.23
CA TYR A 825 2.98 -20.78 -11.82
C TYR A 825 4.50 -20.90 -12.05
N ASP A 826 4.92 -21.75 -12.97
CA ASP A 826 6.31 -22.11 -13.18
C ASP A 826 7.01 -21.33 -14.33
N ILE A 827 6.38 -20.24 -14.81
CA ILE A 827 6.99 -19.30 -15.76
C ILE A 827 7.77 -18.24 -14.97
N THR A 828 8.99 -17.91 -15.44
CA THR A 828 9.85 -16.89 -14.80
C THR A 828 10.19 -15.74 -15.75
N VAL A 829 10.55 -14.57 -15.20
CA VAL A 829 10.97 -13.41 -15.99
C VAL A 829 12.49 -13.37 -16.08
N ASN A 830 13.00 -13.27 -17.30
CA ASN A 830 14.42 -13.06 -17.56
C ASN A 830 14.82 -11.59 -17.32
N ALA A 831 16.12 -11.35 -17.17
CA ALA A 831 16.65 -10.00 -16.94
C ALA A 831 16.36 -9.00 -18.08
N ASP A 832 16.08 -9.48 -19.27
CA ASP A 832 15.71 -8.69 -20.45
C ASP A 832 14.18 -8.47 -20.60
N GLY A 833 13.40 -8.94 -19.63
CA GLY A 833 11.94 -8.81 -19.60
C GLY A 833 11.19 -9.85 -20.45
N THR A 834 11.89 -10.85 -21.01
CA THR A 834 11.25 -12.01 -21.64
C THR A 834 10.81 -13.04 -20.59
N LEU A 835 9.94 -13.96 -20.98
CA LEU A 835 9.42 -15.04 -20.13
C LEU A 835 10.08 -16.36 -20.47
N ALA A 836 10.70 -16.99 -19.48
CA ALA A 836 11.22 -18.34 -19.59
C ALA A 836 10.12 -19.36 -19.28
N LEU A 837 9.85 -20.24 -20.24
CA LEU A 837 8.87 -21.32 -20.11
C LEU A 837 9.51 -22.51 -19.38
N SER A 838 8.78 -23.12 -18.46
CA SER A 838 9.23 -24.32 -17.76
C SER A 838 9.37 -25.52 -18.73
N GLU A 839 10.22 -26.48 -18.40
CA GLU A 839 10.34 -27.71 -19.17
C GLU A 839 9.00 -28.47 -19.28
N ALA A 840 8.18 -28.42 -18.23
CA ALA A 840 6.86 -29.05 -18.21
C ALA A 840 5.92 -28.38 -19.23
N LEU A 841 5.87 -27.05 -19.27
CA LEU A 841 5.06 -26.30 -20.24
C LEU A 841 5.57 -26.52 -21.67
N GLN A 842 6.89 -26.47 -21.91
CA GLN A 842 7.47 -26.75 -23.23
C GLN A 842 7.07 -28.15 -23.76
N ALA A 843 7.07 -29.16 -22.88
CA ALA A 843 6.66 -30.50 -23.25
C ALA A 843 5.16 -30.57 -23.64
N LYS A 844 4.28 -29.84 -22.93
CA LYS A 844 2.86 -29.75 -23.27
C LYS A 844 2.63 -29.07 -24.61
N LEU A 845 3.30 -27.94 -24.84
CA LEU A 845 3.23 -27.20 -26.10
C LEU A 845 3.75 -28.06 -27.29
N ALA A 846 4.85 -28.79 -27.12
CA ALA A 846 5.39 -29.70 -28.11
C ALA A 846 4.44 -30.87 -28.40
N ALA A 847 3.61 -31.26 -27.44
CA ALA A 847 2.57 -32.26 -27.63
C ALA A 847 1.31 -31.73 -28.34
N GLY A 848 1.29 -30.46 -28.73
CA GLY A 848 0.20 -29.79 -29.41
C GLY A 848 -0.85 -29.14 -28.54
N ASP A 849 -0.61 -29.01 -27.24
CA ASP A 849 -1.46 -28.22 -26.34
C ASP A 849 -1.22 -26.71 -26.50
N THR A 850 -2.12 -25.91 -25.99
CA THR A 850 -1.97 -24.45 -25.91
C THR A 850 -2.13 -23.99 -24.45
N ALA A 851 -1.48 -22.90 -24.09
CA ALA A 851 -1.60 -22.33 -22.77
C ALA A 851 -2.16 -20.91 -22.82
N ASN A 852 -3.12 -20.62 -21.97
CA ASN A 852 -3.61 -19.26 -21.75
C ASN A 852 -2.82 -18.64 -20.60
N LEU A 853 -2.04 -17.63 -20.92
CA LEU A 853 -1.17 -16.90 -20.00
C LEU A 853 -1.91 -15.72 -19.38
N TYR A 854 -1.70 -15.52 -18.10
CA TYR A 854 -2.18 -14.39 -17.31
C TYR A 854 -1.00 -13.74 -16.58
N VAL A 855 -0.70 -12.49 -16.92
CA VAL A 855 0.29 -11.68 -16.21
C VAL A 855 -0.46 -10.65 -15.39
N ILE A 856 -0.66 -10.95 -14.11
CA ILE A 856 -1.54 -10.21 -13.21
C ILE A 856 -0.69 -9.23 -12.41
N ARG A 857 -0.96 -7.95 -12.60
CA ARG A 857 -0.27 -6.85 -11.91
C ARG A 857 -1.14 -6.34 -10.76
N ASN A 858 -0.51 -5.78 -9.76
CA ASN A 858 -1.21 -5.12 -8.65
C ASN A 858 -1.59 -3.65 -8.93
N ASN A 859 -1.73 -3.29 -10.19
CA ASN A 859 -2.15 -1.98 -10.67
C ASN A 859 -3.42 -2.02 -11.55
N GLY A 860 -4.28 -3.00 -11.34
CA GLY A 860 -5.55 -3.12 -12.03
C GLY A 860 -5.51 -3.74 -13.44
N VAL A 861 -4.33 -4.09 -13.95
CA VAL A 861 -4.18 -4.63 -15.31
C VAL A 861 -3.71 -6.07 -15.27
N THR A 862 -4.44 -6.95 -15.97
CA THR A 862 -4.03 -8.32 -16.28
C THR A 862 -3.77 -8.44 -17.78
N TYR A 863 -2.53 -8.72 -18.18
CA TYR A 863 -2.25 -9.07 -19.58
C TYR A 863 -2.61 -10.53 -19.83
N THR A 864 -3.32 -10.79 -20.91
CA THR A 864 -3.69 -12.14 -21.34
C THR A 864 -3.06 -12.45 -22.69
N ALA A 865 -2.52 -13.67 -22.84
CA ALA A 865 -1.92 -14.12 -24.10
C ALA A 865 -2.12 -15.63 -24.29
N GLU A 866 -2.17 -16.06 -25.54
CA GLU A 866 -2.11 -17.48 -25.89
C GLU A 866 -0.67 -17.87 -26.22
N ILE A 867 -0.19 -18.98 -25.64
CA ILE A 867 1.12 -19.55 -25.93
C ILE A 867 0.92 -20.84 -26.71
N VAL A 868 1.58 -20.93 -27.85
CA VAL A 868 1.56 -22.11 -28.73
C VAL A 868 2.98 -22.56 -29.05
N SER A 869 3.14 -23.80 -29.54
CA SER A 869 4.43 -24.25 -30.08
C SER A 869 4.73 -23.59 -31.45
N ALA A 870 6.01 -23.52 -31.79
CA ALA A 870 6.44 -22.99 -33.10
C ALA A 870 5.83 -23.75 -34.27
N ASP A 871 5.66 -25.06 -34.14
CA ASP A 871 5.06 -25.91 -35.18
C ASP A 871 3.57 -25.63 -35.32
N LEU A 872 2.83 -25.44 -34.20
CA LEU A 872 1.42 -25.08 -34.25
C LEU A 872 1.22 -23.68 -34.84
N LEU A 873 2.09 -22.72 -34.47
CA LEU A 873 2.06 -21.39 -35.08
C LEU A 873 2.28 -21.44 -36.60
N ALA A 874 3.23 -22.27 -37.06
CA ALA A 874 3.47 -22.47 -38.49
C ALA A 874 2.24 -23.04 -39.20
N GLN A 875 1.54 -23.99 -38.58
CA GLN A 875 0.30 -24.57 -39.10
C GLN A 875 -0.81 -23.47 -39.17
N GLN A 876 -0.99 -22.71 -38.12
CA GLN A 876 -1.98 -21.60 -38.07
C GLN A 876 -1.71 -20.55 -39.16
N LYS A 877 -0.43 -20.21 -39.42
CA LYS A 877 -0.05 -19.34 -40.56
C LYS A 877 -0.45 -19.93 -41.89
N ALA A 878 -0.21 -21.23 -42.10
CA ALA A 878 -0.58 -21.91 -43.35
C ALA A 878 -2.09 -21.88 -43.57
N ASP A 879 -2.89 -22.18 -42.54
CA ASP A 879 -4.35 -22.15 -42.56
C ASP A 879 -4.87 -20.71 -42.86
N ALA A 880 -4.27 -19.70 -42.21
CA ALA A 880 -4.61 -18.29 -42.40
C ALA A 880 -4.30 -17.83 -43.85
N LEU A 881 -3.17 -18.25 -44.40
CA LEU A 881 -2.83 -17.97 -45.80
C LEU A 881 -3.81 -18.63 -46.79
N ALA A 882 -4.29 -19.82 -46.48
CA ALA A 882 -5.35 -20.47 -47.24
C ALA A 882 -6.67 -19.71 -47.15
N ALA A 883 -7.01 -19.15 -45.96
CA ALA A 883 -8.18 -18.28 -45.80
C ALA A 883 -8.07 -16.97 -46.63
N VAL A 884 -6.90 -16.34 -46.67
CA VAL A 884 -6.63 -15.17 -47.52
C VAL A 884 -6.86 -15.51 -49.00
N HIS A 885 -6.40 -16.67 -49.42
CA HIS A 885 -6.61 -17.13 -50.81
C HIS A 885 -8.12 -17.35 -51.05
N ALA A 886 -8.81 -18.04 -50.16
CA ALA A 886 -10.25 -18.27 -50.28
C ALA A 886 -11.07 -16.97 -50.32
N PHE A 887 -10.65 -15.94 -49.56
CA PHE A 887 -11.24 -14.61 -49.59
C PHE A 887 -11.13 -13.99 -51.01
N LEU A 888 -9.94 -14.02 -51.62
CA LEU A 888 -9.73 -13.49 -52.95
C LEU A 888 -10.57 -14.17 -54.04
N VAL A 889 -10.68 -15.50 -53.97
CA VAL A 889 -11.45 -16.29 -54.95
C VAL A 889 -12.94 -15.94 -54.92
N LYS A 890 -13.45 -15.51 -53.79
CA LYS A 890 -14.88 -15.17 -53.59
C LYS A 890 -15.24 -13.75 -54.04
N GLN A 891 -14.28 -12.92 -54.41
CA GLN A 891 -14.54 -11.50 -54.72
C GLN A 891 -15.07 -11.29 -56.14
N PRO A 892 -16.10 -10.41 -56.31
CA PRO A 892 -16.57 -9.98 -57.61
C PRO A 892 -15.48 -9.27 -58.41
N PRO A 893 -15.47 -9.37 -59.73
CA PRO A 893 -14.44 -8.70 -60.55
C PRO A 893 -14.29 -7.21 -60.31
N ALA A 894 -15.38 -6.51 -59.99
CA ALA A 894 -15.39 -5.06 -59.73
C ALA A 894 -14.63 -4.68 -58.45
N LEU A 895 -14.56 -5.57 -57.47
CA LEU A 895 -13.90 -5.34 -56.19
C LEU A 895 -12.51 -6.02 -56.08
N TYR A 896 -12.13 -6.80 -57.09
CA TYR A 896 -10.93 -7.62 -57.03
C TYR A 896 -9.63 -6.85 -56.78
N GLY A 897 -9.52 -5.64 -57.30
CA GLY A 897 -8.33 -4.79 -57.09
C GLY A 897 -8.12 -4.41 -55.63
N GLN A 898 -9.16 -3.90 -54.96
CA GLN A 898 -9.12 -3.50 -53.56
C GLN A 898 -8.98 -4.74 -52.64
N ALA A 899 -9.70 -5.81 -52.95
CA ALA A 899 -9.58 -7.09 -52.25
C ALA A 899 -8.15 -7.64 -52.30
N LYS A 900 -7.47 -7.50 -53.44
CA LYS A 900 -6.09 -7.95 -53.63
C LYS A 900 -5.10 -7.12 -52.79
N GLU A 901 -5.32 -5.82 -52.65
CA GLU A 901 -4.48 -4.99 -51.76
C GLU A 901 -4.63 -5.39 -50.29
N LEU A 902 -5.87 -5.59 -49.84
CA LEU A 902 -6.14 -6.08 -48.46
C LEU A 902 -5.53 -7.45 -48.24
N ALA A 903 -5.71 -8.36 -49.13
CA ALA A 903 -5.16 -9.72 -49.08
C ALA A 903 -3.63 -9.73 -49.05
N ASN A 904 -2.97 -8.89 -49.87
CA ASN A 904 -1.51 -8.77 -49.85
C ASN A 904 -1.01 -8.21 -48.52
N ARG A 905 -1.72 -7.24 -47.94
CA ARG A 905 -1.40 -6.69 -46.62
C ARG A 905 -1.59 -7.75 -45.52
N ALA A 906 -2.74 -8.43 -45.55
CA ALA A 906 -3.00 -9.51 -44.58
C ALA A 906 -1.96 -10.63 -44.69
N LYS A 907 -1.61 -11.05 -45.93
CA LYS A 907 -0.57 -12.04 -46.18
C LYS A 907 0.78 -11.64 -45.59
N ALA A 908 1.24 -10.40 -45.83
CA ALA A 908 2.51 -9.93 -45.28
C ALA A 908 2.53 -9.94 -43.76
N LEU A 909 1.42 -9.57 -43.13
CA LEU A 909 1.27 -9.60 -41.65
C LEU A 909 1.24 -11.01 -41.12
N ILE A 910 0.54 -11.97 -41.78
CA ILE A 910 0.52 -13.40 -41.38
C ILE A 910 1.91 -14.01 -41.48
N GLU A 911 2.64 -13.73 -42.58
CA GLU A 911 4.01 -14.24 -42.76
C GLU A 911 4.95 -13.72 -41.68
N ALA A 912 4.79 -12.46 -41.26
CA ALA A 912 5.58 -11.82 -40.22
C ALA A 912 5.13 -12.14 -38.77
N ALA A 913 3.91 -12.65 -38.60
CA ALA A 913 3.33 -12.88 -37.29
C ALA A 913 4.20 -13.82 -36.42
N SER A 914 4.30 -13.57 -35.16
CA SER A 914 5.02 -14.35 -34.15
C SER A 914 4.11 -14.90 -33.04
N SER A 915 2.81 -14.63 -33.14
CA SER A 915 1.79 -15.15 -32.22
C SER A 915 0.46 -15.42 -32.91
N PRO A 916 -0.43 -16.25 -32.33
CA PRO A 916 -1.80 -16.46 -32.81
C PRO A 916 -2.59 -15.17 -32.91
N ALA A 917 -2.49 -14.27 -31.93
CA ALA A 917 -3.19 -13.00 -31.91
C ALA A 917 -2.82 -12.07 -33.10
N GLU A 918 -1.55 -12.09 -33.53
CA GLU A 918 -1.11 -11.33 -34.70
C GLU A 918 -1.66 -11.91 -36.00
N ILE A 919 -1.83 -13.23 -36.08
CA ILE A 919 -2.47 -13.90 -37.23
C ILE A 919 -3.95 -13.51 -37.32
N GLU A 920 -4.65 -13.54 -36.18
CA GLU A 920 -6.06 -13.16 -36.11
C GLU A 920 -6.27 -11.70 -36.50
N ALA A 921 -5.47 -10.78 -35.93
CA ALA A 921 -5.51 -9.35 -36.30
C ALA A 921 -5.27 -9.13 -37.81
N ALA A 922 -4.39 -9.90 -38.43
CA ALA A 922 -4.17 -9.84 -39.86
C ALA A 922 -5.37 -10.34 -40.69
N LEU A 923 -6.08 -11.39 -40.21
CA LEU A 923 -7.30 -11.89 -40.83
C LEU A 923 -8.48 -10.92 -40.70
N GLN A 924 -8.58 -10.17 -39.60
CA GLN A 924 -9.63 -9.15 -39.40
C GLN A 924 -9.58 -8.05 -40.47
N LEU A 925 -8.42 -7.79 -41.10
CA LEU A 925 -8.33 -6.88 -42.23
C LEU A 925 -9.22 -7.30 -43.40
N LEU A 926 -9.46 -8.61 -43.59
CA LEU A 926 -10.29 -9.14 -44.67
C LEU A 926 -11.79 -8.90 -44.44
N GLU A 927 -12.19 -8.56 -43.20
CA GLU A 927 -13.56 -8.19 -42.83
C GLU A 927 -13.88 -6.71 -43.17
N THR A 928 -12.86 -5.93 -43.51
CA THR A 928 -13.03 -4.53 -43.89
C THR A 928 -13.94 -4.43 -45.09
N LYS A 929 -15.02 -3.64 -45.00
CA LYS A 929 -16.01 -3.47 -46.03
C LYS A 929 -15.37 -2.83 -47.26
N ILE A 930 -15.37 -3.54 -48.35
CA ILE A 930 -14.88 -3.03 -49.65
C ILE A 930 -16.06 -2.40 -50.38
N GLU A 931 -16.05 -1.09 -50.58
CA GLU A 931 -17.08 -0.36 -51.33
C GLU A 931 -16.72 -0.30 -52.82
N ALA A 932 -17.68 -0.56 -53.67
CA ALA A 932 -17.49 -0.35 -55.13
C ALA A 932 -17.27 1.14 -55.34
N PRO A 933 -16.31 1.54 -56.20
CA PRO A 933 -16.14 2.93 -56.58
C PRO A 933 -17.46 3.45 -57.14
N GLU A 934 -17.94 4.58 -56.63
CA GLU A 934 -19.13 5.25 -57.19
C GLU A 934 -18.91 5.46 -58.68
N ARG A 935 -19.82 4.95 -59.50
CA ARG A 935 -19.86 5.33 -60.92
C ARG A 935 -20.22 6.80 -60.96
N ASP A 936 -19.36 7.60 -61.53
CA ASP A 936 -19.64 9.00 -61.86
C ASP A 936 -20.59 8.98 -63.10
N ASP A 937 -21.88 8.88 -62.78
CA ASP A 937 -22.95 9.04 -63.78
C ASP A 937 -23.26 10.53 -63.99
N SER A 938 -22.25 11.33 -64.22
CA SER A 938 -22.47 12.70 -64.71
C SER A 938 -22.80 12.64 -66.23
N PRO A 939 -23.95 13.14 -66.66
CA PRO A 939 -24.27 13.15 -68.09
C PRO A 939 -23.37 14.13 -68.83
N ASP A 940 -22.72 13.61 -69.85
CA ASP A 940 -21.89 14.28 -70.80
C ASP A 940 -22.71 15.38 -71.52
N THR A 941 -22.56 16.67 -71.12
CA THR A 941 -22.98 17.81 -71.99
C THR A 941 -21.75 18.37 -72.65
N GLY A 942 -21.56 17.96 -73.84
CA GLY A 942 -20.58 18.50 -74.76
C GLY A 942 -20.76 19.99 -75.03
N SER A 943 -19.68 20.76 -74.98
CA SER A 943 -19.40 21.84 -75.97
C SER A 943 -18.07 22.54 -75.68
N GLY A 944 -17.24 22.70 -76.64
CA GLY A 944 -16.41 23.88 -76.88
C GLY A 944 -14.94 23.78 -76.60
N ILE A 945 -14.21 23.51 -77.67
CA ILE A 945 -12.79 23.74 -77.80
C ILE A 945 -12.43 25.22 -77.60
N THR A 946 -11.45 25.55 -76.76
CA THR A 946 -10.48 26.64 -77.03
C THR A 946 -9.12 26.32 -76.47
N VAL A 947 -8.14 26.43 -77.38
CA VAL A 947 -6.71 26.28 -77.17
C VAL A 947 -6.14 27.52 -76.50
N GLY A 948 -5.20 27.36 -75.60
CA GLY A 948 -4.28 28.44 -75.29
C GLY A 948 -3.64 28.36 -73.85
N GLY A 949 -2.42 27.96 -73.79
CA GLY A 949 -1.40 28.68 -73.10
C GLY A 949 -0.83 28.19 -71.79
N ASN A 950 0.37 27.70 -71.94
CA ASN A 950 1.46 27.68 -70.93
C ASN A 950 1.31 26.90 -69.58
N ALA A 951 1.88 25.74 -69.61
CA ALA A 951 2.33 25.01 -68.49
C ALA A 951 3.65 25.57 -67.89
N THR A 952 3.66 25.95 -66.70
CA THR A 952 4.88 26.06 -65.92
C THR A 952 4.99 24.80 -65.01
N PRO A 953 6.13 24.14 -64.94
CA PRO A 953 6.26 22.92 -64.16
C PRO A 953 6.35 23.27 -62.70
N VAL A 954 5.47 22.68 -61.86
CA VAL A 954 5.55 22.71 -60.43
C VAL A 954 6.61 21.69 -60.00
N GLN A 955 7.63 22.20 -59.35
CA GLN A 955 8.69 21.45 -58.70
C GLN A 955 8.11 20.66 -57.53
N PRO A 956 8.55 19.41 -57.26
CA PRO A 956 8.12 18.69 -56.07
C PRO A 956 8.69 19.34 -54.82
N PRO A 957 7.96 19.30 -53.69
CA PRO A 957 8.46 19.90 -52.45
C PRO A 957 9.65 19.10 -51.90
N GLU A 958 10.68 19.82 -51.51
CA GLU A 958 11.82 19.33 -50.75
C GLU A 958 11.38 18.68 -49.42
N PRO A 959 12.12 17.67 -48.94
CA PRO A 959 11.85 17.09 -47.62
C PRO A 959 12.17 18.09 -46.51
N ALA A 960 11.23 18.27 -45.62
CA ALA A 960 11.38 19.10 -44.43
C ALA A 960 12.46 18.57 -43.49
N ASP A 961 13.30 19.48 -43.06
CA ASP A 961 14.36 19.37 -42.08
C ASP A 961 13.84 18.80 -40.76
N PRO A 962 14.46 17.78 -40.13
CA PRO A 962 14.09 17.28 -38.82
C PRO A 962 14.73 18.14 -37.73
N GLY A 963 14.10 19.24 -37.41
CA GLY A 963 14.52 20.14 -36.35
C GLY A 963 13.39 20.44 -35.41
N LEU A 964 13.64 20.12 -34.12
CA LEU A 964 12.87 20.51 -32.93
C LEU A 964 11.65 19.67 -32.57
N VAL A 965 11.92 18.60 -31.87
CA VAL A 965 10.97 17.96 -30.98
C VAL A 965 10.82 18.83 -29.72
N PRO A 966 9.60 19.21 -29.35
CA PRO A 966 9.38 19.83 -28.03
C PRO A 966 9.63 18.82 -26.92
N PRO A 967 10.08 19.28 -25.75
CA PRO A 967 10.33 18.36 -24.63
C PRO A 967 9.02 17.77 -24.12
N GLN A 968 8.90 16.46 -24.21
CA GLN A 968 7.89 15.72 -23.49
C GLN A 968 8.23 15.76 -22.00
N THR A 969 7.51 16.55 -21.24
CA THR A 969 7.45 16.43 -19.79
C THR A 969 6.52 15.28 -19.44
N GLY A 970 7.09 14.09 -19.39
CA GLY A 970 6.43 12.92 -18.85
C GLY A 970 7.38 12.27 -17.85
N ALA A 971 7.26 12.64 -16.58
CA ALA A 971 7.93 11.94 -15.51
C ALA A 971 7.26 10.59 -15.29
N ALA A 972 7.68 9.59 -16.06
CA ALA A 972 7.43 8.21 -15.70
C ALA A 972 8.36 7.86 -14.55
N ALA A 973 7.79 7.71 -13.36
CA ALA A 973 8.49 7.13 -12.23
C ALA A 973 8.90 5.71 -12.59
N SER A 974 10.18 5.50 -12.89
CA SER A 974 10.73 4.16 -13.04
C SER A 974 11.06 3.59 -11.68
N PHE A 975 10.35 2.57 -11.34
CA PHE A 975 10.60 1.71 -10.19
C PHE A 975 11.84 0.85 -10.41
N ALA A 976 12.65 0.75 -9.42
CA ALA A 976 13.52 -0.40 -9.28
C ALA A 976 13.33 -0.99 -7.88
N PRO A 977 13.05 -2.28 -7.82
CA PRO A 977 12.75 -2.99 -6.59
C PRO A 977 13.93 -3.83 -6.14
N PHE A 978 13.89 -4.39 -5.02
CA PHE A 978 14.18 -5.80 -4.73
C PHE A 978 14.79 -6.17 -3.39
N LEU A 979 14.18 -7.10 -2.85
CA LEU A 979 14.56 -8.39 -2.27
C LEU A 979 15.10 -8.37 -0.84
N CYS A 980 14.23 -8.57 0.12
CA CYS A 980 14.54 -9.22 1.39
C CYS A 980 13.32 -10.01 1.88
N LEU A 981 13.27 -11.25 1.52
CA LEU A 981 12.10 -12.09 1.78
C LEU A 981 12.44 -13.37 2.54
N LEU A 982 13.21 -13.38 3.57
CA LEU A 982 13.36 -14.61 4.38
C LEU A 982 13.54 -14.42 5.90
N MET A 983 13.68 -13.19 6.39
CA MET A 983 13.66 -12.98 7.85
C MET A 983 12.30 -12.51 8.38
N ALA A 984 11.38 -12.10 7.51
CA ALA A 984 10.05 -11.63 7.89
C ALA A 984 9.12 -12.73 8.38
N VAL A 985 9.25 -13.94 7.87
CA VAL A 985 8.33 -15.03 8.21
C VAL A 985 8.51 -15.53 9.63
N MET A 986 9.72 -15.51 10.17
CA MET A 986 9.96 -15.99 11.54
C MET A 986 9.63 -14.98 12.63
N LEU A 987 9.78 -13.68 12.39
CA LEU A 987 9.36 -12.67 13.36
C LEU A 987 7.84 -12.42 13.33
N PHE A 988 7.21 -12.55 12.16
CA PHE A 988 5.75 -12.43 12.05
C PHE A 988 5.00 -13.57 12.76
N ALA A 989 5.54 -14.78 12.75
CA ALA A 989 4.95 -15.90 13.50
C ALA A 989 5.06 -15.70 15.02
N VAL A 990 6.11 -15.04 15.50
CA VAL A 990 6.32 -14.75 16.93
C VAL A 990 5.53 -13.51 17.38
N CYS A 991 5.44 -12.48 16.57
CA CYS A 991 4.64 -11.29 16.89
C CYS A 991 3.13 -11.53 16.75
N ARG A 992 2.69 -12.38 15.82
CA ARG A 992 1.26 -12.72 15.66
C ARG A 992 0.74 -13.64 16.80
N LYS A 993 1.62 -14.45 17.39
CA LYS A 993 1.25 -15.26 18.55
C LYS A 993 1.09 -14.46 19.85
N ARG A 994 1.54 -13.18 19.88
CA ARG A 994 1.41 -12.28 21.05
C ARG A 994 0.34 -11.19 20.92
N ARG A 995 -0.37 -11.09 19.78
CA ARG A 995 -1.51 -10.18 19.64
C ARG A 995 -2.88 -10.84 19.84
N SER A 996 -2.93 -12.09 20.27
CA SER A 996 -4.16 -12.78 20.65
C SER A 996 -4.23 -12.99 22.16
N TYR A 997 -3.96 -11.93 22.93
CA TYR A 997 -4.35 -11.76 24.32
C TYR A 997 -4.75 -10.31 24.55
#